data_5f74056b57dadde11bf358ea039fee53
#
_entry.id   5f74056b57dadde11bf358ea039fee53
#
_cell.length_a   1.000
_cell.length_b   1.000
_cell.length_c   1.000
_cell.angle_alpha   90.00
_cell.angle_beta   90.00
_cell.angle_gamma   90.00
#
_symmetry.space_group_name_H-M   'P 1'
#
loop_
_entity.id
_entity.type
_entity.pdbx_description
1 polymer ?
#
loop_
_entity_poly.entity_id
_entity_poly.type
_entity_poly.pdbx_seq_one_letter_code
_entity_poly.pdbx_strand_id
1 'polypeptide(L)'
;MNIKQFFLGFFFLLSFASNAQNNTKEVLFTIDDKPYYTDEFSRIYKKNLDLVKDDSQKDLNQYLELFVGYKLKVNKAYKLGLQDGTQYKNELKSYRAQLAKNYFNDTKITQELIEEGYNRLQKEIRASHILILVDENASPEDTLKAYKKMEDISKKAIAGEDFANLAVQYSEDPSAKENKGDLGYFSAFRMVYSFENAAYKTQKGKVSKIIRTRFGYHILKINEIRANRGEITVAHIMILKPKPEETEKDAEKTINEIYQKIQQGEKFEDLAKQFSEDKSSASKGGVLNKFGSGQLSSEEFENVAFSLANSNDISKPFSSDFGWHIVKLIEKHPIKSMDEMKNELEAKIGKDDRSKKITASLNEKLRKKYTYKKDAKQYGLISKLVTNDFYEAKWVLPENANQYTTALLTINDKKIDGKAFLDFIDKQQKAGLKVKPLSKLVDTLYDKFLDEQLTAYYDENLETEFSDFANVMEEYRDGLLLFDLMEKEIWDRAKTDTLGLKKFYDEHKMEHMWKKRVEVTIASSTKQDMIKKAQAFLKKNEKPQAIKDKLNVENVINVMTNSGVFEEGSDGLPKTMKYNPGVSDVFKEGEYYFVTKVDKVMPAGVKTIEECKGKLINEYQQYLEQSWVSDLKKEFTIKVNQEAFDRVKKLLNQ
;
A
#
# COMPACT_ATOMS: atom_id res chain seq x y z
N MET A 1 -11.33 -20.46 -0.49
CA MET A 1 -10.36 -19.48 0.02
C MET A 1 -9.08 -19.70 -0.78
N ASN A 2 -8.69 -18.72 -1.60
CA ASN A 2 -7.63 -18.91 -2.59
C ASN A 2 -6.26 -19.11 -1.92
N ILE A 3 -5.65 -20.25 -2.14
CA ILE A 3 -4.31 -20.65 -1.66
C ILE A 3 -3.21 -19.63 -2.04
N LYS A 4 -3.41 -18.85 -3.10
CA LYS A 4 -2.52 -17.72 -3.48
C LYS A 4 -2.40 -16.63 -2.40
N GLN A 5 -3.37 -16.47 -1.49
CA GLN A 5 -3.31 -15.47 -0.42
C GLN A 5 -2.55 -15.95 0.83
N PHE A 6 -2.28 -17.24 0.97
CA PHE A 6 -1.57 -17.78 2.13
C PHE A 6 -0.05 -17.57 2.05
N PHE A 7 0.51 -17.48 0.83
CA PHE A 7 1.93 -17.19 0.62
C PHE A 7 2.27 -15.69 0.58
N LEU A 8 1.29 -14.80 0.34
CA LEU A 8 1.50 -13.35 0.25
C LEU A 8 1.44 -12.62 1.61
N GLY A 9 0.95 -13.27 2.67
CA GLY A 9 0.79 -12.67 4.00
C GLY A 9 2.05 -12.66 4.88
N PHE A 10 3.21 -13.13 4.38
CA PHE A 10 4.36 -13.45 5.22
C PHE A 10 5.53 -12.46 5.17
N PHE A 11 5.30 -11.25 4.65
CA PHE A 11 6.37 -10.26 4.54
C PHE A 11 5.97 -8.95 5.19
N PHE A 12 6.22 -8.78 6.48
CA PHE A 12 6.58 -7.47 7.07
C PHE A 12 6.89 -7.64 8.56
N LEU A 13 8.17 -7.70 8.89
CA LEU A 13 8.76 -7.13 10.12
C LEU A 13 10.27 -7.45 10.13
N LEU A 14 11.08 -6.51 9.67
CA LEU A 14 12.53 -6.53 9.84
C LEU A 14 12.91 -5.62 10.99
N SER A 15 13.24 -6.20 12.13
CA SER A 15 14.02 -5.50 13.16
C SER A 15 15.50 -5.81 12.94
N PHE A 16 16.29 -4.77 12.67
CA PHE A 16 17.73 -4.85 12.51
C PHE A 16 18.43 -5.13 13.85
N ALA A 17 19.14 -6.24 13.93
CA ALA A 17 20.23 -6.43 14.87
C ALA A 17 21.44 -6.96 14.11
N SER A 18 22.34 -6.06 13.74
CA SER A 18 23.62 -6.40 13.13
C SER A 18 24.59 -6.89 14.18
N ASN A 19 24.82 -8.21 14.23
CA ASN A 19 26.02 -8.78 14.80
C ASN A 19 26.83 -9.40 13.66
N ALA A 20 27.89 -8.73 13.25
CA ALA A 20 28.88 -9.26 12.32
C ALA A 20 29.68 -10.37 13.04
N GLN A 21 29.24 -11.62 12.88
CA GLN A 21 30.06 -12.79 13.12
C GLN A 21 30.64 -13.25 11.76
N ASN A 22 31.96 -13.38 11.69
CA ASN A 22 32.67 -14.05 10.59
C ASN A 22 32.20 -15.51 10.50
N ASN A 23 31.13 -15.77 9.78
CA ASN A 23 30.65 -17.10 9.46
C ASN A 23 31.37 -17.57 8.18
N THR A 24 32.40 -18.40 8.35
CA THR A 24 32.86 -19.27 7.28
C THR A 24 31.66 -20.14 6.86
N LYS A 25 31.26 -20.04 5.60
CA LYS A 25 30.17 -20.87 5.04
C LYS A 25 30.56 -22.34 5.13
N GLU A 26 30.08 -23.04 6.14
CA GLU A 26 30.36 -24.46 6.34
C GLU A 26 29.29 -25.29 5.62
N VAL A 27 29.73 -26.30 4.86
CA VAL A 27 28.83 -27.20 4.13
C VAL A 27 28.14 -28.15 5.12
N LEU A 28 26.80 -28.06 5.18
CA LEU A 28 25.93 -28.89 5.98
C LEU A 28 25.66 -30.24 5.28
N PHE A 29 25.31 -30.17 3.99
CA PHE A 29 25.14 -31.36 3.14
C PHE A 29 25.35 -31.00 1.68
N THR A 30 25.48 -32.02 0.82
CA THR A 30 25.45 -31.86 -0.63
C THR A 30 24.32 -32.66 -1.24
N ILE A 31 23.73 -32.13 -2.34
CA ILE A 31 22.87 -32.91 -3.24
C ILE A 31 23.60 -32.97 -4.57
N ASP A 32 23.97 -34.18 -4.97
CA ASP A 32 25.02 -34.45 -5.95
C ASP A 32 26.28 -33.69 -5.56
N ASP A 33 26.78 -32.78 -6.40
CA ASP A 33 27.96 -31.97 -6.09
C ASP A 33 27.59 -30.53 -5.58
N LYS A 34 26.31 -30.19 -5.48
CA LYS A 34 25.87 -28.87 -5.04
C LYS A 34 25.84 -28.76 -3.51
N PRO A 35 26.65 -27.85 -2.90
CA PRO A 35 26.68 -27.68 -1.46
C PRO A 35 25.51 -26.86 -0.93
N TYR A 36 25.07 -27.15 0.29
CA TYR A 36 24.13 -26.43 1.12
C TYR A 36 24.76 -26.13 2.47
N TYR A 37 24.55 -24.94 3.02
CA TYR A 37 25.36 -24.41 4.10
C TYR A 37 24.60 -24.32 5.43
N THR A 38 25.37 -24.32 6.52
CA THR A 38 24.85 -24.27 7.91
C THR A 38 24.16 -22.95 8.23
N ASP A 39 24.59 -21.84 7.63
CA ASP A 39 24.01 -20.53 7.81
C ASP A 39 22.59 -20.43 7.23
N GLU A 40 22.38 -20.96 6.03
CA GLU A 40 21.07 -21.02 5.39
C GLU A 40 20.09 -21.87 6.21
N PHE A 41 20.51 -23.08 6.61
CA PHE A 41 19.71 -23.97 7.46
C PHE A 41 19.30 -23.27 8.76
N SER A 42 20.28 -22.66 9.46
CA SER A 42 20.04 -22.00 10.75
C SER A 42 19.11 -20.79 10.61
N ARG A 43 19.26 -20.02 9.53
CA ARG A 43 18.43 -18.86 9.23
C ARG A 43 16.97 -19.26 8.99
N ILE A 44 16.76 -20.27 8.14
CA ILE A 44 15.41 -20.75 7.78
C ILE A 44 14.77 -21.44 8.99
N TYR A 45 15.52 -22.22 9.76
CA TYR A 45 15.02 -22.83 11.00
C TYR A 45 14.52 -21.76 12.00
N LYS A 46 15.35 -20.77 12.32
CA LYS A 46 14.97 -19.67 13.23
C LYS A 46 13.74 -18.91 12.76
N LYS A 47 13.65 -18.62 11.47
CA LYS A 47 12.50 -17.93 10.88
C LYS A 47 11.20 -18.74 11.03
N ASN A 48 11.29 -20.07 10.96
CA ASN A 48 10.13 -20.94 11.05
C ASN A 48 9.72 -21.27 12.51
N LEU A 49 10.62 -21.10 13.49
CA LEU A 49 10.33 -21.40 14.90
C LEU A 49 9.08 -20.64 15.42
N ASP A 50 8.90 -19.39 15.04
CA ASP A 50 7.77 -18.59 15.48
C ASP A 50 6.41 -19.07 14.93
N LEU A 51 6.44 -19.92 13.91
CA LEU A 51 5.25 -20.45 13.22
C LEU A 51 4.87 -21.86 13.70
N VAL A 52 5.82 -22.55 14.31
CA VAL A 52 5.66 -23.93 14.72
C VAL A 52 4.87 -24.01 16.02
N LYS A 53 3.67 -24.62 15.95
CA LYS A 53 2.80 -24.84 17.12
C LYS A 53 3.07 -26.15 17.84
N ASP A 54 3.75 -27.11 17.19
CA ASP A 54 4.02 -28.45 17.70
C ASP A 54 5.50 -28.59 18.01
N ASP A 55 5.82 -28.92 19.26
CA ASP A 55 7.20 -29.07 19.72
C ASP A 55 7.97 -30.22 19.01
N SER A 56 7.26 -31.21 18.46
CA SER A 56 7.91 -32.26 17.65
C SER A 56 8.55 -31.69 16.39
N GLN A 57 7.98 -30.63 15.81
CA GLN A 57 8.51 -29.95 14.61
C GLN A 57 9.73 -29.06 14.92
N LYS A 58 10.07 -28.85 16.21
CA LYS A 58 11.29 -28.16 16.64
C LYS A 58 12.49 -29.11 16.73
N ASP A 59 12.29 -30.43 16.57
CA ASP A 59 13.40 -31.39 16.54
C ASP A 59 14.28 -31.14 15.32
N LEU A 60 15.55 -30.82 15.57
CA LEU A 60 16.51 -30.44 14.54
C LEU A 60 16.83 -31.59 13.56
N ASN A 61 16.70 -32.85 13.98
CA ASN A 61 16.93 -33.99 13.06
C ASN A 61 15.75 -34.09 12.09
N GLN A 62 14.51 -33.99 12.58
CA GLN A 62 13.33 -33.97 11.72
C GLN A 62 13.34 -32.76 10.79
N TYR A 63 13.77 -31.61 11.32
CA TYR A 63 13.87 -30.41 10.51
C TYR A 63 14.93 -30.50 9.40
N LEU A 64 16.08 -31.18 9.67
CA LEU A 64 17.07 -31.46 8.63
C LEU A 64 16.48 -32.34 7.51
N GLU A 65 15.72 -33.36 7.86
CA GLU A 65 15.05 -34.21 6.87
C GLU A 65 14.06 -33.42 6.00
N LEU A 66 13.28 -32.51 6.60
CA LEU A 66 12.37 -31.62 5.88
C LEU A 66 13.13 -30.65 4.98
N PHE A 67 14.24 -30.10 5.48
CA PHE A 67 15.06 -29.14 4.72
C PHE A 67 15.76 -29.81 3.53
N VAL A 68 16.29 -31.03 3.72
CA VAL A 68 16.83 -31.84 2.62
C VAL A 68 15.74 -32.15 1.59
N GLY A 69 14.55 -32.57 2.02
CA GLY A 69 13.41 -32.83 1.14
C GLY A 69 13.00 -31.60 0.33
N TYR A 70 12.98 -30.41 0.97
CA TYR A 70 12.75 -29.13 0.30
C TYR A 70 13.80 -28.87 -0.80
N LYS A 71 15.09 -28.99 -0.48
CA LYS A 71 16.18 -28.75 -1.44
C LYS A 71 16.22 -29.80 -2.56
N LEU A 72 15.82 -31.04 -2.31
CA LEU A 72 15.63 -32.05 -3.37
C LEU A 72 14.59 -31.64 -4.39
N LYS A 73 13.43 -31.13 -3.93
CA LYS A 73 12.37 -30.64 -4.80
C LYS A 73 12.86 -29.45 -5.64
N VAL A 74 13.56 -28.49 -5.02
CA VAL A 74 14.15 -27.35 -5.74
C VAL A 74 15.14 -27.79 -6.81
N ASN A 75 16.04 -28.76 -6.48
CA ASN A 75 16.97 -29.32 -7.49
C ASN A 75 16.24 -30.01 -8.63
N LYS A 76 15.14 -30.74 -8.32
CA LYS A 76 14.29 -31.36 -9.35
C LYS A 76 13.67 -30.31 -10.26
N ALA A 77 13.20 -29.20 -9.72
CA ALA A 77 12.65 -28.09 -10.51
C ALA A 77 13.69 -27.51 -11.47
N TYR A 78 14.91 -27.27 -10.99
CA TYR A 78 16.04 -26.85 -11.85
C TYR A 78 16.37 -27.88 -12.92
N LYS A 79 16.42 -29.16 -12.58
CA LYS A 79 16.68 -30.24 -13.53
C LYS A 79 15.63 -30.34 -14.63
N LEU A 80 14.38 -29.98 -14.30
CA LEU A 80 13.27 -29.90 -15.26
C LEU A 80 13.21 -28.59 -16.07
N GLY A 81 14.12 -27.63 -15.80
CA GLY A 81 14.18 -26.36 -16.52
C GLY A 81 13.05 -25.39 -16.16
N LEU A 82 12.39 -25.50 -14.99
CA LEU A 82 11.27 -24.64 -14.63
C LEU A 82 11.69 -23.16 -14.47
N GLN A 83 12.96 -22.89 -14.11
CA GLN A 83 13.55 -21.56 -14.04
C GLN A 83 13.54 -20.80 -15.40
N ASP A 84 13.38 -21.54 -16.50
CA ASP A 84 13.37 -20.95 -17.86
C ASP A 84 11.99 -20.48 -18.30
N GLY A 85 10.95 -20.80 -17.54
CA GLY A 85 9.58 -20.41 -17.77
C GLY A 85 9.40 -18.90 -17.82
N THR A 86 8.60 -18.39 -18.76
CA THR A 86 8.32 -16.94 -18.90
C THR A 86 7.62 -16.38 -17.66
N GLN A 87 6.69 -17.13 -17.09
CA GLN A 87 5.97 -16.72 -15.90
C GLN A 87 6.93 -16.58 -14.70
N TYR A 88 7.76 -17.59 -14.45
CA TYR A 88 8.79 -17.56 -13.41
C TYR A 88 9.70 -16.33 -13.54
N LYS A 89 10.25 -16.09 -14.74
CA LYS A 89 11.14 -14.93 -14.99
C LYS A 89 10.45 -13.59 -14.74
N ASN A 90 9.19 -13.46 -15.15
CA ASN A 90 8.42 -12.23 -14.95
C ASN A 90 8.08 -11.98 -13.48
N GLU A 91 7.65 -13.01 -12.76
CA GLU A 91 7.34 -12.92 -11.32
C GLU A 91 8.60 -12.59 -10.51
N LEU A 92 9.71 -13.28 -10.79
CA LEU A 92 11.00 -13.02 -10.13
C LEU A 92 11.48 -11.59 -10.38
N LYS A 93 11.41 -11.11 -11.63
CA LYS A 93 11.79 -9.73 -11.99
C LYS A 93 10.91 -8.71 -11.27
N SER A 94 9.61 -8.94 -11.22
CA SER A 94 8.66 -8.06 -10.54
C SER A 94 8.94 -7.98 -9.03
N TYR A 95 9.14 -9.12 -8.40
CA TYR A 95 9.44 -9.19 -6.97
C TYR A 95 10.79 -8.52 -6.64
N ARG A 96 11.85 -8.83 -7.42
CA ARG A 96 13.15 -8.19 -7.27
C ARG A 96 13.06 -6.68 -7.34
N ALA A 97 12.30 -6.16 -8.32
CA ALA A 97 12.10 -4.71 -8.46
C ALA A 97 11.36 -4.09 -7.27
N GLN A 98 10.41 -4.81 -6.65
CA GLN A 98 9.74 -4.36 -5.44
C GLN A 98 10.68 -4.35 -4.22
N LEU A 99 11.45 -5.41 -4.03
CA LEU A 99 12.41 -5.52 -2.93
C LEU A 99 13.52 -4.47 -3.04
N ALA A 100 14.04 -4.25 -4.26
CA ALA A 100 15.08 -3.29 -4.55
C ALA A 100 14.71 -1.85 -4.17
N LYS A 101 13.42 -1.46 -4.24
CA LYS A 101 12.98 -0.10 -3.90
C LYS A 101 13.48 0.39 -2.55
N ASN A 102 13.56 -0.48 -1.56
CA ASN A 102 14.03 -0.13 -0.21
C ASN A 102 15.52 0.25 -0.20
N TYR A 103 16.30 -0.24 -1.14
CA TYR A 103 17.74 0.03 -1.26
C TYR A 103 18.05 1.33 -2.01
N PHE A 104 17.07 1.85 -2.79
CA PHE A 104 17.17 3.15 -3.45
C PHE A 104 16.70 4.31 -2.59
N ASN A 105 16.25 4.03 -1.40
CA ASN A 105 15.79 5.05 -0.46
C ASN A 105 16.89 5.37 0.56
N ASP A 106 17.29 6.63 0.63
CA ASP A 106 18.15 7.08 1.74
C ASP A 106 17.30 7.20 3.01
N THR A 107 17.29 6.14 3.81
CA THR A 107 16.47 6.06 5.02
C THR A 107 16.71 7.21 5.98
N LYS A 108 17.97 7.68 6.11
CA LYS A 108 18.31 8.80 6.98
C LYS A 108 17.69 10.11 6.49
N ILE A 109 17.91 10.44 5.24
CA ILE A 109 17.33 11.67 4.62
C ILE A 109 15.81 11.59 4.58
N THR A 110 15.26 10.41 4.30
CA THR A 110 13.81 10.21 4.31
C THR A 110 13.23 10.46 5.70
N GLN A 111 13.85 9.94 6.75
CA GLN A 111 13.43 10.16 8.13
C GLN A 111 13.54 11.64 8.51
N GLU A 112 14.65 12.31 8.18
CA GLU A 112 14.82 13.75 8.41
C GLU A 112 13.73 14.59 7.71
N LEU A 113 13.34 14.21 6.48
CA LEU A 113 12.27 14.89 5.74
C LEU A 113 10.88 14.59 6.31
N ILE A 114 10.64 13.41 6.86
CA ILE A 114 9.40 13.07 7.58
C ILE A 114 9.28 13.94 8.82
N GLU A 115 10.32 14.00 9.64
CA GLU A 115 10.36 14.82 10.84
C GLU A 115 10.20 16.32 10.53
N GLU A 116 10.91 16.82 9.50
CA GLU A 116 10.74 18.18 9.01
C GLU A 116 9.30 18.45 8.58
N GLY A 117 8.73 17.57 7.76
CA GLY A 117 7.37 17.69 7.26
C GLY A 117 6.34 17.66 8.39
N TYR A 118 6.48 16.75 9.34
CA TYR A 118 5.61 16.65 10.49
C TYR A 118 5.69 17.89 11.38
N ASN A 119 6.91 18.36 11.70
CA ASN A 119 7.11 19.56 12.53
C ASN A 119 6.53 20.82 11.87
N ARG A 120 6.57 20.89 10.55
CA ARG A 120 5.93 21.98 9.78
C ARG A 120 4.40 21.86 9.77
N LEU A 121 3.88 20.65 9.70
CA LEU A 121 2.43 20.40 9.77
C LEU A 121 1.82 20.92 11.09
N GLN A 122 2.58 20.98 12.18
CA GLN A 122 2.09 21.51 13.46
C GLN A 122 1.77 23.02 13.40
N LYS A 123 2.15 23.72 12.32
CA LYS A 123 2.02 25.18 12.18
C LYS A 123 1.37 25.55 10.87
N GLU A 124 0.66 26.66 10.88
CA GLU A 124 0.17 27.38 9.72
C GLU A 124 0.88 28.72 9.61
N ILE A 125 1.25 29.08 8.40
CA ILE A 125 1.92 30.33 8.07
C ILE A 125 1.02 31.13 7.15
N ARG A 126 0.77 32.41 7.47
CA ARG A 126 0.22 33.40 6.56
C ARG A 126 1.36 34.21 5.97
N ALA A 127 1.47 34.21 4.65
CA ALA A 127 2.54 34.92 3.97
C ALA A 127 2.02 35.67 2.75
N SER A 128 2.66 36.80 2.48
CA SER A 128 2.53 37.50 1.20
C SER A 128 3.75 37.22 0.35
N HIS A 129 3.61 37.18 -0.98
CA HIS A 129 4.72 36.96 -1.88
C HIS A 129 4.73 37.94 -3.07
N ILE A 130 5.93 38.08 -3.67
CA ILE A 130 6.14 38.76 -4.96
C ILE A 130 6.85 37.76 -5.84
N LEU A 131 6.39 37.58 -7.07
CA LEU A 131 6.95 36.66 -8.07
C LEU A 131 7.45 37.46 -9.28
N ILE A 132 8.66 37.16 -9.74
CA ILE A 132 9.15 37.52 -11.08
C ILE A 132 9.28 36.23 -11.85
N LEU A 133 8.50 36.08 -12.91
CA LEU A 133 8.46 34.88 -13.75
C LEU A 133 9.78 34.67 -14.48
N VAL A 134 10.27 33.48 -14.46
CA VAL A 134 11.35 33.01 -15.33
C VAL A 134 11.31 31.49 -15.41
N ASP A 135 11.32 30.98 -16.64
CA ASP A 135 11.26 29.53 -16.88
C ASP A 135 12.38 28.78 -16.12
N GLU A 136 12.09 27.59 -15.65
CA GLU A 136 13.06 26.77 -14.91
C GLU A 136 14.35 26.54 -15.71
N ASN A 137 14.23 26.40 -17.03
CA ASN A 137 15.30 26.16 -17.98
C ASN A 137 15.68 27.41 -18.80
N ALA A 138 15.31 28.62 -18.33
CA ALA A 138 15.64 29.86 -19.01
C ALA A 138 17.15 30.05 -19.23
N SER A 139 17.50 30.89 -20.21
CA SER A 139 18.88 31.21 -20.47
C SER A 139 19.55 31.88 -19.26
N PRO A 140 20.88 31.78 -19.10
CA PRO A 140 21.59 32.48 -18.02
C PRO A 140 21.36 34.00 -18.02
N GLU A 141 21.18 34.60 -19.19
CA GLU A 141 20.90 36.03 -19.35
C GLU A 141 19.51 36.40 -18.82
N ASP A 142 18.46 35.63 -19.23
CA ASP A 142 17.10 35.86 -18.77
C ASP A 142 16.97 35.62 -17.26
N THR A 143 17.65 34.56 -16.78
CA THR A 143 17.72 34.23 -15.35
C THR A 143 18.37 35.38 -14.55
N LEU A 144 19.48 35.96 -15.04
CA LEU A 144 20.15 37.07 -14.39
C LEU A 144 19.28 38.35 -14.40
N LYS A 145 18.58 38.62 -15.51
CA LYS A 145 17.68 39.78 -15.65
C LYS A 145 16.53 39.67 -14.62
N ALA A 146 15.88 38.51 -14.51
CA ALA A 146 14.81 38.26 -13.54
C ALA A 146 15.34 38.36 -12.10
N TYR A 147 16.54 37.83 -11.82
CA TYR A 147 17.15 37.90 -10.50
C TYR A 147 17.44 39.35 -10.08
N LYS A 148 18.04 40.17 -10.96
CA LYS A 148 18.32 41.59 -10.68
C LYS A 148 17.02 42.35 -10.40
N LYS A 149 15.95 42.13 -11.20
CA LYS A 149 14.64 42.72 -10.96
C LYS A 149 14.10 42.36 -9.57
N MET A 150 14.19 41.08 -9.19
CA MET A 150 13.77 40.64 -7.86
C MET A 150 14.67 41.20 -6.76
N GLU A 151 15.98 41.33 -7.00
CA GLU A 151 16.93 41.91 -6.03
C GLU A 151 16.58 43.36 -5.69
N ASP A 152 16.23 44.17 -6.68
CA ASP A 152 15.80 45.60 -6.47
C ASP A 152 14.50 45.68 -5.69
N ILE A 153 13.52 44.82 -5.99
CA ILE A 153 12.25 44.75 -5.24
C ILE A 153 12.54 44.28 -3.79
N SER A 154 13.42 43.29 -3.60
CA SER A 154 13.82 42.78 -2.28
C SER A 154 14.43 43.90 -1.43
N LYS A 155 15.34 44.72 -2.00
CA LYS A 155 15.93 45.86 -1.30
C LYS A 155 14.90 46.83 -0.79
N LYS A 156 13.88 47.19 -1.62
CA LYS A 156 12.74 48.06 -1.25
C LYS A 156 11.91 47.45 -0.12
N ALA A 157 11.56 46.16 -0.24
CA ALA A 157 10.79 45.49 0.78
C ALA A 157 11.53 45.38 2.15
N ILE A 158 12.85 45.16 2.12
CA ILE A 158 13.70 45.13 3.32
C ILE A 158 13.88 46.54 3.90
N ALA A 159 13.92 47.57 3.08
CA ALA A 159 13.99 48.97 3.51
C ALA A 159 12.67 49.46 4.15
N GLY A 160 11.59 48.68 4.10
CA GLY A 160 10.33 48.97 4.77
C GLY A 160 9.23 49.58 3.88
N GLU A 161 9.44 49.57 2.55
CA GLU A 161 8.34 49.90 1.64
C GLU A 161 7.18 48.93 1.83
N ASP A 162 5.94 49.43 1.64
CA ASP A 162 4.74 48.61 1.83
C ASP A 162 4.71 47.40 0.89
N PHE A 163 4.73 46.19 1.45
CA PHE A 163 4.86 44.95 0.70
C PHE A 163 3.65 44.71 -0.23
N ALA A 164 2.46 45.08 0.21
CA ALA A 164 1.24 44.94 -0.58
C ALA A 164 1.28 45.82 -1.83
N ASN A 165 1.74 47.07 -1.69
CA ASN A 165 1.92 47.99 -2.83
C ASN A 165 3.01 47.47 -3.78
N LEU A 166 4.12 46.96 -3.25
CA LEU A 166 5.16 46.35 -4.07
C LEU A 166 4.64 45.12 -4.82
N ALA A 167 3.79 44.30 -4.19
CA ALA A 167 3.18 43.13 -4.84
C ALA A 167 2.26 43.57 -6.00
N VAL A 168 1.38 44.53 -5.79
CA VAL A 168 0.48 45.04 -6.85
C VAL A 168 1.29 45.63 -8.01
N GLN A 169 2.38 46.34 -7.70
CA GLN A 169 3.17 47.06 -8.71
C GLN A 169 4.11 46.17 -9.51
N TYR A 170 4.74 45.18 -8.86
CA TYR A 170 5.88 44.45 -9.45
C TYR A 170 5.65 42.95 -9.60
N SER A 171 4.71 42.36 -8.86
CA SER A 171 4.50 40.91 -8.96
C SER A 171 3.91 40.56 -10.32
N GLU A 172 4.48 39.49 -10.89
CA GLU A 172 4.00 38.87 -12.12
C GLU A 172 3.05 37.70 -11.84
N ASP A 173 2.70 37.48 -10.57
CA ASP A 173 1.59 36.59 -10.20
C ASP A 173 0.27 37.27 -10.53
N PRO A 174 -0.58 36.65 -11.39
CA PRO A 174 -1.86 37.28 -11.80
C PRO A 174 -2.78 37.65 -10.62
N SER A 175 -2.73 36.86 -9.53
CA SER A 175 -3.58 37.09 -8.34
C SER A 175 -3.14 38.31 -7.51
N ALA A 176 -1.92 38.80 -7.68
CA ALA A 176 -1.34 39.85 -6.85
C ALA A 176 -2.10 41.20 -6.97
N LYS A 177 -2.82 41.44 -8.08
CA LYS A 177 -3.63 42.61 -8.25
C LYS A 177 -4.85 42.64 -7.33
N GLU A 178 -5.40 41.48 -7.03
CA GLU A 178 -6.60 41.31 -6.20
C GLU A 178 -6.22 41.10 -4.73
N ASN A 179 -5.35 40.10 -4.46
CA ASN A 179 -4.97 39.72 -3.11
C ASN A 179 -3.78 40.48 -2.53
N LYS A 180 -3.19 41.42 -3.31
CA LYS A 180 -2.01 42.21 -2.89
C LYS A 180 -0.83 41.34 -2.47
N GLY A 181 -0.74 40.15 -3.08
CA GLY A 181 0.27 39.14 -2.78
C GLY A 181 -0.02 38.25 -1.57
N ASP A 182 -1.10 38.47 -0.81
CA ASP A 182 -1.45 37.64 0.33
C ASP A 182 -1.98 36.28 -0.12
N LEU A 183 -1.31 35.20 0.36
CA LEU A 183 -1.64 33.82 0.04
C LEU A 183 -2.58 33.16 1.08
N GLY A 184 -2.98 33.92 2.12
CA GLY A 184 -3.68 33.33 3.26
C GLY A 184 -2.80 32.37 4.06
N TYR A 185 -3.46 31.54 4.88
CA TYR A 185 -2.78 30.52 5.67
C TYR A 185 -2.51 29.24 4.87
N PHE A 186 -1.34 28.69 5.03
CA PHE A 186 -0.96 27.37 4.50
C PHE A 186 -0.07 26.62 5.48
N SER A 187 -0.05 25.31 5.35
CA SER A 187 0.82 24.41 6.10
C SER A 187 1.77 23.65 5.15
N ALA A 188 2.55 22.70 5.67
CA ALA A 188 3.46 21.87 4.90
C ALA A 188 2.75 21.12 3.73
N PHE A 189 3.47 20.88 2.66
CA PHE A 189 3.01 20.18 1.44
C PHE A 189 1.94 20.93 0.62
N ARG A 190 1.70 22.21 0.92
CA ARG A 190 0.74 23.06 0.15
C ARG A 190 1.44 23.90 -0.90
N MET A 191 2.70 24.22 -0.68
CA MET A 191 3.54 25.04 -1.57
C MET A 191 4.70 24.19 -2.09
N VAL A 192 5.32 24.59 -3.22
CA VAL A 192 6.55 23.92 -3.68
C VAL A 192 7.63 24.00 -2.60
N TYR A 193 8.40 22.94 -2.45
CA TYR A 193 9.27 22.75 -1.30
C TYR A 193 10.25 23.89 -1.05
N SER A 194 10.86 24.47 -2.11
CA SER A 194 11.79 25.62 -1.95
C SER A 194 11.10 26.85 -1.37
N PHE A 195 9.85 27.12 -1.77
CA PHE A 195 9.02 28.21 -1.26
C PHE A 195 8.62 27.95 0.20
N GLU A 196 8.09 26.75 0.49
CA GLU A 196 7.75 26.32 1.83
C GLU A 196 8.94 26.42 2.78
N ASN A 197 10.11 25.91 2.34
CA ASN A 197 11.34 25.96 3.14
C ASN A 197 11.74 27.39 3.52
N ALA A 198 11.57 28.36 2.62
CA ALA A 198 11.82 29.75 2.94
C ALA A 198 10.77 30.32 3.88
N ALA A 199 9.48 29.97 3.71
CA ALA A 199 8.43 30.42 4.61
C ALA A 199 8.67 29.98 6.06
N TYR A 200 9.00 28.71 6.26
CA TYR A 200 9.25 28.18 7.61
C TYR A 200 10.59 28.62 8.24
N LYS A 201 11.55 29.09 7.43
CA LYS A 201 12.84 29.64 7.90
C LYS A 201 12.82 31.14 8.15
N THR A 202 11.81 31.86 7.68
CA THR A 202 11.70 33.30 7.83
C THR A 202 10.86 33.65 9.05
N GLN A 203 11.35 34.55 9.89
CA GLN A 203 10.65 34.99 11.10
C GLN A 203 9.41 35.83 10.77
N LYS A 204 8.40 35.79 11.65
CA LYS A 204 7.21 36.66 11.57
C LYS A 204 7.61 38.14 11.42
N GLY A 205 6.96 38.84 10.49
CA GLY A 205 7.20 40.26 10.18
C GLY A 205 8.41 40.52 9.26
N LYS A 206 9.22 39.48 8.93
CA LYS A 206 10.41 39.65 8.12
C LYS A 206 10.18 39.22 6.65
N VAL A 207 11.03 39.79 5.77
CA VAL A 207 11.11 39.42 4.36
C VAL A 207 12.17 38.32 4.19
N SER A 208 11.88 37.30 3.38
CA SER A 208 12.80 36.20 3.09
C SER A 208 13.97 36.64 2.21
N LYS A 209 14.99 35.78 2.12
CA LYS A 209 15.92 35.85 1.00
C LYS A 209 15.21 35.56 -0.31
N ILE A 210 15.82 35.93 -1.44
CA ILE A 210 15.33 35.61 -2.79
C ILE A 210 15.37 34.07 -2.95
N ILE A 211 14.27 33.52 -3.45
CA ILE A 211 14.08 32.08 -3.63
C ILE A 211 13.88 31.79 -5.10
N ARG A 212 14.48 30.72 -5.58
CA ARG A 212 14.22 30.17 -6.92
C ARG A 212 13.27 28.99 -6.82
N THR A 213 12.19 29.05 -7.61
CA THR A 213 11.28 27.92 -7.86
C THR A 213 11.20 27.64 -9.35
N ARG A 214 10.48 26.60 -9.76
CA ARG A 214 10.19 26.33 -11.19
C ARG A 214 9.43 27.47 -11.88
N PHE A 215 8.73 28.33 -11.13
CA PHE A 215 7.97 29.45 -11.67
C PHE A 215 8.80 30.70 -11.85
N GLY A 216 9.82 30.91 -11.06
CA GLY A 216 10.61 32.14 -11.09
C GLY A 216 11.32 32.43 -9.77
N TYR A 217 11.62 33.71 -9.58
CA TYR A 217 12.17 34.21 -8.33
C TYR A 217 11.08 34.79 -7.44
N HIS A 218 11.15 34.48 -6.15
CA HIS A 218 10.19 34.95 -5.15
C HIS A 218 10.90 35.61 -3.99
N ILE A 219 10.21 36.54 -3.34
CA ILE A 219 10.42 36.95 -1.95
C ILE A 219 9.10 36.80 -1.18
N LEU A 220 9.20 36.47 0.10
CA LEU A 220 8.07 36.26 1.00
C LEU A 220 8.15 37.24 2.15
N LYS A 221 7.00 37.77 2.58
CA LYS A 221 6.85 38.43 3.89
C LYS A 221 5.97 37.52 4.75
N ILE A 222 6.46 37.15 5.92
CA ILE A 222 5.70 36.30 6.85
C ILE A 222 4.83 37.23 7.72
N ASN A 223 3.52 37.16 7.50
CA ASN A 223 2.55 38.01 8.20
C ASN A 223 2.22 37.42 9.58
N GLU A 224 1.96 36.10 9.64
CA GLU A 224 1.57 35.43 10.87
C GLU A 224 2.01 33.96 10.88
N ILE A 225 2.23 33.42 12.09
CA ILE A 225 2.49 32.00 12.36
C ILE A 225 1.59 31.60 13.52
N ARG A 226 0.83 30.52 13.37
CA ARG A 226 -0.02 29.96 14.42
C ARG A 226 0.06 28.44 14.46
N ALA A 227 -0.49 27.85 15.52
CA ALA A 227 -0.70 26.40 15.57
C ALA A 227 -1.69 25.98 14.47
N ASN A 228 -1.42 24.83 13.84
CA ASN A 228 -2.32 24.29 12.84
C ASN A 228 -3.63 23.83 13.49
N ARG A 229 -4.74 24.25 12.93
CA ARG A 229 -6.08 23.94 13.44
C ARG A 229 -6.57 22.52 13.09
N GLY A 230 -5.78 21.77 12.28
CA GLY A 230 -6.20 20.50 11.72
C GLY A 230 -7.18 20.65 10.55
N GLU A 231 -8.00 19.63 10.33
CA GLU A 231 -9.08 19.66 9.34
C GLU A 231 -10.43 19.54 10.06
N ILE A 232 -11.49 20.00 9.40
CA ILE A 232 -12.86 19.87 9.91
C ILE A 232 -13.81 19.42 8.81
N THR A 233 -14.85 18.72 9.21
CA THR A 233 -16.03 18.40 8.40
C THR A 233 -17.20 19.20 8.95
N VAL A 234 -17.85 19.95 8.09
CA VAL A 234 -19.03 20.76 8.43
C VAL A 234 -20.16 20.53 7.46
N ALA A 235 -21.38 20.84 7.87
CA ALA A 235 -22.51 21.11 6.97
C ALA A 235 -22.78 22.61 6.95
N HIS A 236 -23.23 23.15 5.80
CA HIS A 236 -23.63 24.54 5.72
C HIS A 236 -24.94 24.74 4.97
N ILE A 237 -25.61 25.84 5.25
CA ILE A 237 -26.70 26.40 4.47
C ILE A 237 -26.22 27.75 3.93
N MET A 238 -26.33 27.94 2.64
CA MET A 238 -25.90 29.17 1.98
C MET A 238 -27.05 29.78 1.21
N ILE A 239 -27.23 31.08 1.38
CA ILE A 239 -28.10 31.95 0.53
C ILE A 239 -27.19 32.89 -0.20
N LEU A 240 -27.17 32.82 -1.52
CA LEU A 240 -26.32 33.62 -2.39
C LEU A 240 -26.63 35.11 -2.27
N LYS A 241 -25.65 35.99 -2.41
CA LYS A 241 -25.85 37.41 -2.59
C LYS A 241 -26.81 37.67 -3.77
N PRO A 242 -27.78 38.62 -3.64
CA PRO A 242 -28.65 38.95 -4.74
C PRO A 242 -27.84 39.51 -5.91
N LYS A 243 -28.25 39.18 -7.12
CA LYS A 243 -27.72 39.79 -8.32
C LYS A 243 -28.34 41.19 -8.49
N PRO A 244 -27.70 42.10 -9.27
CA PRO A 244 -28.22 43.46 -9.47
C PRO A 244 -29.68 43.53 -9.96
N GLU A 245 -30.13 42.51 -10.67
CA GLU A 245 -31.49 42.34 -11.17
C GLU A 245 -32.49 41.78 -10.15
N GLU A 246 -32.03 41.21 -9.03
CA GLU A 246 -32.83 40.53 -7.99
C GLU A 246 -33.14 41.51 -6.84
N THR A 247 -33.88 42.60 -7.12
CA THR A 247 -34.13 43.69 -6.16
C THR A 247 -35.00 43.29 -4.97
N GLU A 248 -35.77 42.21 -5.06
CA GLU A 248 -36.64 41.72 -3.97
C GLU A 248 -35.99 40.65 -3.09
N LYS A 249 -34.83 40.12 -3.44
CA LYS A 249 -34.17 39.07 -2.71
C LYS A 249 -33.42 39.66 -1.51
N ASP A 250 -33.91 39.38 -0.30
CA ASP A 250 -33.23 39.65 0.97
C ASP A 250 -32.58 38.42 1.53
N ALA A 251 -31.31 38.19 1.17
CA ALA A 251 -30.55 37.01 1.58
C ALA A 251 -30.27 36.97 3.11
N GLU A 252 -30.11 38.16 3.72
CA GLU A 252 -29.91 38.27 5.17
C GLU A 252 -31.17 37.86 5.92
N LYS A 253 -32.30 38.38 5.51
CA LYS A 253 -33.59 38.03 6.11
C LYS A 253 -33.86 36.52 5.98
N THR A 254 -33.68 35.99 4.77
CA THR A 254 -33.92 34.56 4.49
C THR A 254 -33.06 33.66 5.38
N ILE A 255 -31.75 33.93 5.50
CA ILE A 255 -30.87 33.09 6.34
C ILE A 255 -31.23 33.20 7.82
N ASN A 256 -31.66 34.36 8.29
CA ASN A 256 -32.13 34.57 9.67
C ASN A 256 -33.44 33.80 9.94
N GLU A 257 -34.37 33.75 9.01
CA GLU A 257 -35.58 32.94 9.12
C GLU A 257 -35.24 31.44 9.20
N ILE A 258 -34.32 30.96 8.40
CA ILE A 258 -33.81 29.56 8.48
C ILE A 258 -33.17 29.32 9.83
N TYR A 259 -32.37 30.26 10.33
CA TYR A 259 -31.76 30.13 11.65
C TYR A 259 -32.79 30.03 12.76
N GLN A 260 -33.87 30.79 12.72
CA GLN A 260 -34.98 30.72 13.66
C GLN A 260 -35.66 29.34 13.63
N LYS A 261 -35.86 28.77 12.43
CA LYS A 261 -36.40 27.39 12.29
C LYS A 261 -35.49 26.34 12.94
N ILE A 262 -34.17 26.47 12.79
CA ILE A 262 -33.21 25.59 13.49
C ILE A 262 -33.35 25.72 15.01
N GLN A 263 -33.50 26.97 15.52
CA GLN A 263 -33.70 27.24 16.96
C GLN A 263 -35.05 26.67 17.48
N GLN A 264 -36.04 26.50 16.60
CA GLN A 264 -37.34 25.87 16.90
C GLN A 264 -37.28 24.33 16.83
N GLY A 265 -36.11 23.74 16.47
CA GLY A 265 -35.90 22.30 16.48
C GLY A 265 -36.07 21.63 15.11
N GLU A 266 -36.24 22.42 14.01
CA GLU A 266 -36.20 21.81 12.66
C GLU A 266 -34.80 21.30 12.35
N LYS A 267 -34.72 20.16 11.65
CA LYS A 267 -33.44 19.51 11.35
C LYS A 267 -32.64 20.33 10.34
N PHE A 268 -31.38 20.57 10.68
CA PHE A 268 -30.44 21.33 9.84
C PHE A 268 -30.34 20.75 8.42
N GLU A 269 -30.22 19.43 8.32
CA GLU A 269 -30.04 18.70 7.07
C GLU A 269 -31.26 18.83 6.13
N ASP A 270 -32.47 18.90 6.68
CA ASP A 270 -33.70 19.05 5.91
C ASP A 270 -33.84 20.50 5.41
N LEU A 271 -33.51 21.49 6.25
CA LEU A 271 -33.47 22.89 5.87
C LEU A 271 -32.36 23.15 4.83
N ALA A 272 -31.20 22.49 4.93
CA ALA A 272 -30.15 22.57 3.93
C ALA A 272 -30.64 22.06 2.56
N LYS A 273 -31.32 20.92 2.51
CA LYS A 273 -31.89 20.37 1.27
C LYS A 273 -32.94 21.28 0.65
N GLN A 274 -33.74 21.95 1.49
CA GLN A 274 -34.85 22.74 1.04
C GLN A 274 -34.45 24.15 0.61
N PHE A 275 -33.53 24.78 1.33
CA PHE A 275 -33.27 26.19 1.21
C PHE A 275 -31.84 26.54 0.77
N SER A 276 -30.85 25.63 0.93
CA SER A 276 -29.49 25.99 0.56
C SER A 276 -29.33 26.14 -0.94
N GLU A 277 -28.73 27.26 -1.34
CA GLU A 277 -28.42 27.60 -2.75
C GLU A 277 -27.05 27.06 -3.18
N ASP A 278 -26.27 26.44 -2.25
CA ASP A 278 -25.09 25.66 -2.65
C ASP A 278 -25.51 24.28 -3.20
N LYS A 279 -25.65 24.21 -4.51
CA LYS A 279 -26.08 22.99 -5.21
C LYS A 279 -25.14 21.80 -5.03
N SER A 280 -23.88 22.04 -4.64
CA SER A 280 -22.87 20.98 -4.48
C SER A 280 -23.09 20.16 -3.20
N SER A 281 -23.64 20.80 -2.16
CA SER A 281 -23.83 20.22 -0.83
C SER A 281 -25.29 20.09 -0.40
N ALA A 282 -26.21 20.92 -0.89
CA ALA A 282 -27.59 20.96 -0.46
C ALA A 282 -28.27 19.59 -0.46
N SER A 283 -28.17 18.81 -1.53
CA SER A 283 -28.75 17.47 -1.64
C SER A 283 -28.23 16.46 -0.61
N LYS A 284 -27.03 16.73 -0.07
CA LYS A 284 -26.37 15.93 0.98
C LYS A 284 -26.60 16.50 2.39
N GLY A 285 -27.64 17.34 2.56
CA GLY A 285 -27.90 18.01 3.84
C GLY A 285 -26.88 19.09 4.19
N GLY A 286 -26.22 19.67 3.18
CA GLY A 286 -25.23 20.74 3.34
C GLY A 286 -23.81 20.27 3.65
N VAL A 287 -23.55 18.97 3.69
CA VAL A 287 -22.22 18.41 4.09
C VAL A 287 -21.16 18.72 3.05
N LEU A 288 -20.07 19.37 3.49
CA LEU A 288 -18.86 19.64 2.71
C LEU A 288 -17.82 18.53 2.89
N ASN A 289 -16.94 18.41 1.91
CA ASN A 289 -15.72 17.60 2.11
C ASN A 289 -14.88 18.23 3.24
N LYS A 290 -14.16 17.41 3.99
CA LYS A 290 -13.28 17.94 5.04
C LYS A 290 -12.24 18.88 4.46
N PHE A 291 -11.92 19.93 5.20
CA PHE A 291 -10.97 20.95 4.79
C PHE A 291 -10.16 21.48 5.97
N GLY A 292 -8.97 21.97 5.67
CA GLY A 292 -8.11 22.71 6.59
C GLY A 292 -8.02 24.18 6.19
N SER A 293 -7.24 24.97 6.93
CA SER A 293 -7.04 26.38 6.69
C SER A 293 -6.48 26.67 5.30
N GLY A 294 -7.00 27.69 4.62
CA GLY A 294 -6.60 28.13 3.28
C GLY A 294 -7.02 27.18 2.15
N GLN A 295 -7.99 26.30 2.39
CA GLN A 295 -8.51 25.38 1.37
C GLN A 295 -9.84 25.87 0.75
N LEU A 296 -10.54 26.76 1.43
CA LEU A 296 -11.73 27.41 0.90
C LEU A 296 -11.42 28.84 0.46
N SER A 297 -12.21 29.36 -0.47
CA SER A 297 -12.04 30.72 -1.00
C SER A 297 -12.55 31.82 -0.05
N SER A 298 -13.12 31.45 1.11
CA SER A 298 -13.59 32.41 2.11
C SER A 298 -12.92 32.18 3.45
N GLU A 299 -12.08 33.11 3.84
CA GLU A 299 -11.43 33.11 5.16
C GLU A 299 -12.47 33.31 6.29
N GLU A 300 -13.50 34.09 6.06
CA GLU A 300 -14.60 34.33 7.03
C GLU A 300 -15.33 33.03 7.32
N PHE A 301 -15.64 32.24 6.28
CA PHE A 301 -16.29 30.95 6.44
C PHE A 301 -15.41 29.98 7.24
N GLU A 302 -14.13 29.86 6.88
CA GLU A 302 -13.19 29.01 7.61
C GLU A 302 -13.08 29.42 9.09
N ASN A 303 -12.98 30.73 9.37
CA ASN A 303 -12.82 31.22 10.75
C ASN A 303 -14.06 30.93 11.60
N VAL A 304 -15.26 31.08 11.05
CA VAL A 304 -16.49 30.70 11.75
C VAL A 304 -16.56 29.20 11.98
N ALA A 305 -16.29 28.41 10.93
CA ALA A 305 -16.32 26.96 11.01
C ALA A 305 -15.35 26.41 12.08
N PHE A 306 -14.12 26.87 12.10
CA PHE A 306 -13.12 26.48 13.11
C PHE A 306 -13.39 27.00 14.52
N SER A 307 -14.20 28.06 14.68
CA SER A 307 -14.58 28.60 15.99
C SER A 307 -15.60 27.73 16.73
N LEU A 308 -16.36 26.89 16.03
CA LEU A 308 -17.30 25.96 16.64
C LEU A 308 -16.52 24.92 17.44
N ALA A 309 -16.95 24.65 18.68
CA ALA A 309 -16.19 23.84 19.64
C ALA A 309 -16.54 22.34 19.56
N ASN A 310 -17.83 22.02 19.57
CA ASN A 310 -18.34 20.66 19.72
C ASN A 310 -19.09 20.19 18.47
N SER A 311 -19.11 18.90 18.22
CA SER A 311 -19.98 18.30 17.19
C SER A 311 -21.43 18.72 17.43
N ASN A 312 -22.12 19.09 16.35
CA ASN A 312 -23.46 19.67 16.27
C ASN A 312 -23.58 21.13 16.74
N ASP A 313 -22.51 21.82 17.15
CA ASP A 313 -22.57 23.27 17.32
C ASP A 313 -22.95 23.93 15.99
N ILE A 314 -23.81 24.95 16.07
CA ILE A 314 -24.31 25.69 14.92
C ILE A 314 -23.94 27.17 15.07
N SER A 315 -23.35 27.74 14.00
CA SER A 315 -23.02 29.15 13.99
C SER A 315 -24.28 30.06 13.96
N LYS A 316 -24.12 31.31 14.38
CA LYS A 316 -25.06 32.35 13.98
C LYS A 316 -24.92 32.57 12.47
N PRO A 317 -25.95 33.18 11.82
CA PRO A 317 -25.81 33.64 10.46
C PRO A 317 -24.65 34.65 10.31
N PHE A 318 -23.88 34.52 9.23
CA PHE A 318 -22.77 35.41 8.90
C PHE A 318 -22.64 35.58 7.38
N SER A 319 -22.03 36.66 6.94
CA SER A 319 -21.82 36.99 5.53
C SER A 319 -20.41 36.63 5.07
N SER A 320 -20.26 36.18 3.83
CA SER A 320 -19.01 36.07 3.07
C SER A 320 -19.15 36.76 1.72
N ASP A 321 -18.11 36.69 0.88
CA ASP A 321 -18.19 37.18 -0.50
C ASP A 321 -19.20 36.42 -1.35
N PHE A 322 -19.52 35.20 -1.01
CA PHE A 322 -20.46 34.33 -1.75
C PHE A 322 -21.93 34.54 -1.34
N GLY A 323 -22.17 34.92 -0.09
CA GLY A 323 -23.53 35.01 0.43
C GLY A 323 -23.59 34.96 1.95
N TRP A 324 -24.77 34.64 2.46
CA TRP A 324 -25.03 34.42 3.87
C TRP A 324 -25.00 32.93 4.20
N HIS A 325 -24.43 32.58 5.35
CA HIS A 325 -24.18 31.19 5.76
C HIS A 325 -24.63 30.89 7.18
N ILE A 326 -25.02 29.66 7.41
CA ILE A 326 -25.05 29.00 8.73
C ILE A 326 -24.23 27.76 8.60
N VAL A 327 -23.34 27.49 9.57
CA VAL A 327 -22.44 26.32 9.58
C VAL A 327 -22.74 25.46 10.78
N LYS A 328 -22.81 24.15 10.58
CA LYS A 328 -22.92 23.12 11.62
C LYS A 328 -21.65 22.29 11.64
N LEU A 329 -20.99 22.18 12.79
CA LEU A 329 -19.82 21.33 12.94
C LEU A 329 -20.24 19.85 13.00
N ILE A 330 -19.67 19.03 12.12
CA ILE A 330 -19.85 17.57 12.15
C ILE A 330 -18.70 16.93 12.94
N GLU A 331 -17.46 17.17 12.53
CA GLU A 331 -16.30 16.55 13.13
C GLU A 331 -15.04 17.42 12.99
N LYS A 332 -14.19 17.41 14.03
CA LYS A 332 -12.84 17.96 13.99
C LYS A 332 -11.83 16.84 13.84
N HIS A 333 -10.87 17.03 12.92
CA HIS A 333 -9.81 16.09 12.64
C HIS A 333 -8.46 16.70 13.07
N PRO A 334 -8.02 16.49 14.30
CA PRO A 334 -6.73 17.00 14.78
C PRO A 334 -5.59 16.31 14.02
N ILE A 335 -4.42 16.95 14.00
CA ILE A 335 -3.21 16.33 13.45
C ILE A 335 -2.87 15.12 14.28
N LYS A 336 -2.76 13.96 13.65
CA LYS A 336 -2.40 12.69 14.26
C LYS A 336 -0.93 12.69 14.70
N SER A 337 -0.52 11.70 15.50
CA SER A 337 0.87 11.48 15.85
C SER A 337 1.75 11.22 14.63
N MET A 338 3.07 11.46 14.76
CA MET A 338 4.02 11.22 13.69
C MET A 338 4.00 9.76 13.22
N ASP A 339 3.88 8.82 14.13
CA ASP A 339 3.86 7.39 13.82
C ASP A 339 2.62 7.01 13.00
N GLU A 340 1.45 7.56 13.34
CA GLU A 340 0.21 7.34 12.57
C GLU A 340 0.25 7.99 11.17
N MET A 341 1.00 9.08 11.02
CA MET A 341 1.12 9.84 9.76
C MET A 341 2.30 9.41 8.91
N LYS A 342 3.19 8.55 9.38
CA LYS A 342 4.44 8.21 8.72
C LYS A 342 4.25 7.81 7.26
N ASN A 343 3.37 6.86 6.99
CA ASN A 343 3.11 6.38 5.63
C ASN A 343 2.53 7.47 4.71
N GLU A 344 1.66 8.33 5.26
CA GLU A 344 1.09 9.47 4.53
C GLU A 344 2.17 10.50 4.19
N LEU A 345 3.05 10.81 5.15
CA LEU A 345 4.16 11.74 4.96
C LEU A 345 5.16 11.21 3.93
N GLU A 346 5.53 9.94 3.99
CA GLU A 346 6.37 9.29 2.98
C GLU A 346 5.76 9.40 1.59
N ALA A 347 4.46 9.14 1.46
CA ALA A 347 3.77 9.26 0.18
C ALA A 347 3.73 10.71 -0.34
N LYS A 348 3.58 11.71 0.53
CA LYS A 348 3.64 13.14 0.18
C LYS A 348 5.04 13.56 -0.23
N ILE A 349 6.08 13.13 0.52
CA ILE A 349 7.49 13.39 0.21
C ILE A 349 7.87 12.81 -1.15
N GLY A 350 7.41 11.59 -1.44
CA GLY A 350 7.70 10.93 -2.73
C GLY A 350 7.09 11.64 -3.95
N LYS A 351 6.05 12.47 -3.75
CA LYS A 351 5.34 13.18 -4.82
C LYS A 351 5.78 14.64 -5.01
N ASP A 352 6.57 15.19 -4.10
CA ASP A 352 7.03 16.57 -4.18
C ASP A 352 8.54 16.69 -4.42
N ASP A 353 9.05 17.94 -4.50
CA ASP A 353 10.47 18.22 -4.75
C ASP A 353 11.42 17.69 -3.64
N ARG A 354 10.91 17.26 -2.49
CA ARG A 354 11.70 16.58 -1.44
C ARG A 354 12.30 15.27 -1.94
N SER A 355 11.60 14.57 -2.85
CA SER A 355 12.09 13.33 -3.47
C SER A 355 13.42 13.55 -4.20
N LYS A 356 13.63 14.73 -4.78
CA LYS A 356 14.90 15.10 -5.44
C LYS A 356 16.07 15.11 -4.46
N LYS A 357 15.85 15.44 -3.18
CA LYS A 357 16.89 15.39 -2.14
C LYS A 357 17.30 13.96 -1.80
N ILE A 358 16.32 13.06 -1.74
CA ILE A 358 16.57 11.63 -1.50
C ILE A 358 17.42 11.08 -2.63
N THR A 359 17.02 11.34 -3.88
CA THR A 359 17.78 10.93 -5.08
C THR A 359 19.19 11.55 -5.09
N ALA A 360 19.32 12.85 -4.82
CA ALA A 360 20.62 13.51 -4.80
C ALA A 360 21.54 12.94 -3.72
N SER A 361 21.01 12.64 -2.53
CA SER A 361 21.78 12.00 -1.46
C SER A 361 22.25 10.60 -1.84
N LEU A 362 21.37 9.80 -2.46
CA LEU A 362 21.74 8.49 -2.97
C LEU A 362 22.86 8.60 -4.02
N ASN A 363 22.71 9.49 -5.01
CA ASN A 363 23.71 9.69 -6.05
C ASN A 363 25.07 10.10 -5.45
N GLU A 364 25.08 11.01 -4.46
CA GLU A 364 26.29 11.39 -3.76
C GLU A 364 26.95 10.21 -3.04
N LYS A 365 26.15 9.36 -2.37
CA LYS A 365 26.64 8.14 -1.73
C LYS A 365 27.23 7.16 -2.74
N LEU A 366 26.55 6.94 -3.88
CA LEU A 366 27.03 6.03 -4.92
C LEU A 366 28.32 6.55 -5.58
N ARG A 367 28.42 7.85 -5.84
CA ARG A 367 29.67 8.49 -6.35
C ARG A 367 30.86 8.35 -5.38
N LYS A 368 30.60 8.30 -4.07
CA LYS A 368 31.64 8.06 -3.05
C LYS A 368 31.96 6.57 -2.89
N LYS A 369 30.99 5.70 -3.10
CA LYS A 369 31.11 4.25 -2.89
C LYS A 369 31.88 3.58 -4.01
N TYR A 370 31.59 3.94 -5.27
CA TYR A 370 32.18 3.29 -6.43
C TYR A 370 33.29 4.10 -7.05
N THR A 371 34.35 3.42 -7.47
CA THR A 371 35.39 4.04 -8.29
C THR A 371 34.91 4.18 -9.73
N TYR A 372 34.92 5.39 -10.27
CA TYR A 372 34.56 5.61 -11.67
C TYR A 372 35.55 6.48 -12.41
N LYS A 373 35.69 6.23 -13.70
CA LYS A 373 36.65 6.95 -14.58
C LYS A 373 35.98 7.34 -15.89
N LYS A 374 36.04 8.64 -16.22
CA LYS A 374 35.64 9.18 -17.52
C LYS A 374 36.83 9.13 -18.48
N ASP A 375 36.64 8.60 -19.69
CA ASP A 375 37.59 8.74 -20.77
C ASP A 375 37.43 10.10 -21.44
N ALA A 376 38.41 10.99 -21.21
CA ALA A 376 38.35 12.37 -21.70
C ALA A 376 38.40 12.45 -23.25
N LYS A 377 39.08 11.51 -23.92
CA LYS A 377 39.17 11.48 -25.37
C LYS A 377 37.82 11.11 -25.99
N GLN A 378 37.19 10.03 -25.51
CA GLN A 378 35.87 9.61 -25.97
C GLN A 378 34.82 10.69 -25.66
N TYR A 379 34.85 11.26 -24.45
CA TYR A 379 33.96 12.36 -24.08
C TYR A 379 34.08 13.55 -25.03
N GLY A 380 35.32 13.96 -25.36
CA GLY A 380 35.59 15.07 -26.29
C GLY A 380 35.13 14.80 -27.73
N LEU A 381 35.17 13.53 -28.18
CA LEU A 381 34.63 13.14 -29.48
C LEU A 381 33.10 13.24 -29.49
N ILE A 382 32.41 12.68 -28.49
CA ILE A 382 30.97 12.65 -28.41
C ILE A 382 30.37 14.05 -28.19
N SER A 383 31.02 14.88 -27.36
CA SER A 383 30.56 16.25 -27.08
C SER A 383 30.44 17.11 -28.35
N LYS A 384 31.27 16.85 -29.36
CA LYS A 384 31.23 17.56 -30.65
C LYS A 384 30.10 17.17 -31.56
N LEU A 385 29.42 16.03 -31.28
CA LEU A 385 28.30 15.54 -32.08
C LEU A 385 26.98 16.19 -31.65
N VAL A 386 26.91 16.75 -30.44
CA VAL A 386 25.72 17.43 -29.95
C VAL A 386 25.65 18.81 -30.55
N THR A 387 24.54 19.15 -31.17
CA THR A 387 24.28 20.44 -31.83
C THR A 387 23.15 21.21 -31.13
N ASN A 388 22.93 22.45 -31.60
CA ASN A 388 21.82 23.27 -31.10
C ASN A 388 20.44 22.68 -31.40
N ASP A 389 20.34 21.74 -32.33
CA ASP A 389 19.10 21.02 -32.64
C ASP A 389 18.53 20.26 -31.44
N PHE A 390 19.39 19.94 -30.45
CA PHE A 390 18.96 19.37 -29.16
C PHE A 390 17.89 20.23 -28.45
N TYR A 391 18.02 21.56 -28.50
CA TYR A 391 17.08 22.47 -27.84
C TYR A 391 15.68 22.48 -28.48
N GLU A 392 15.58 22.02 -29.72
CA GLU A 392 14.35 21.93 -30.50
C GLU A 392 13.81 20.48 -30.57
N ALA A 393 14.45 19.55 -29.84
CA ALA A 393 14.19 18.11 -29.93
C ALA A 393 14.30 17.55 -31.37
N LYS A 394 15.21 18.12 -32.16
CA LYS A 394 15.49 17.75 -33.54
C LYS A 394 16.89 17.13 -33.74
N TRP A 395 17.68 17.03 -32.68
CA TRP A 395 19.00 16.40 -32.78
C TRP A 395 18.84 14.93 -33.17
N VAL A 396 19.58 14.49 -34.18
CA VAL A 396 19.50 13.14 -34.72
C VAL A 396 20.73 12.36 -34.27
N LEU A 397 20.50 11.15 -33.78
CA LEU A 397 21.57 10.22 -33.44
C LEU A 397 22.45 9.99 -34.70
N PRO A 398 23.78 10.18 -34.64
CA PRO A 398 24.68 9.97 -35.79
C PRO A 398 24.50 8.57 -36.40
N GLU A 399 24.48 8.46 -37.73
CA GLU A 399 24.34 7.16 -38.42
C GLU A 399 25.42 6.16 -38.01
N ASN A 400 26.63 6.67 -37.70
CA ASN A 400 27.76 5.88 -37.23
C ASN A 400 27.80 5.71 -35.70
N ALA A 401 26.74 5.99 -34.98
CA ALA A 401 26.68 5.87 -33.51
C ALA A 401 27.13 4.49 -32.99
N ASN A 402 26.85 3.44 -33.76
CA ASN A 402 27.27 2.06 -33.43
C ASN A 402 28.81 1.86 -33.45
N GLN A 403 29.58 2.81 -33.95
CA GLN A 403 31.08 2.75 -33.95
C GLN A 403 31.69 3.25 -32.64
N TYR A 404 30.89 3.92 -31.76
CA TYR A 404 31.38 4.45 -30.48
C TYR A 404 31.37 3.37 -29.39
N THR A 405 31.99 2.22 -29.67
CA THR A 405 32.09 1.06 -28.76
C THR A 405 33.20 1.14 -27.72
N THR A 406 34.07 2.14 -27.86
CA THR A 406 35.13 2.38 -26.86
C THR A 406 34.50 2.88 -25.56
N ALA A 407 35.03 2.39 -24.42
CA ALA A 407 34.54 2.78 -23.10
C ALA A 407 34.66 4.30 -22.89
N LEU A 408 33.54 4.96 -22.61
CA LEU A 408 33.46 6.35 -22.20
C LEU A 408 33.50 6.48 -20.66
N LEU A 409 32.86 5.55 -19.99
CA LEU A 409 32.77 5.49 -18.53
C LEU A 409 33.12 4.07 -18.06
N THR A 410 33.93 3.97 -17.02
CA THR A 410 34.23 2.72 -16.34
C THR A 410 33.82 2.88 -14.90
N ILE A 411 32.99 1.95 -14.37
CA ILE A 411 32.57 1.89 -12.96
C ILE A 411 33.15 0.59 -12.41
N ASN A 412 34.08 0.67 -11.47
CA ASN A 412 34.91 -0.45 -11.05
C ASN A 412 35.49 -1.22 -12.25
N ASP A 413 34.91 -2.38 -12.57
CA ASP A 413 35.30 -3.25 -13.71
C ASP A 413 34.35 -3.13 -14.92
N LYS A 414 33.15 -2.56 -14.74
CA LYS A 414 32.15 -2.42 -15.78
C LYS A 414 32.45 -1.28 -16.73
N LYS A 415 32.63 -1.61 -18.01
CA LYS A 415 32.85 -0.63 -19.07
C LYS A 415 31.54 -0.26 -19.77
N ILE A 416 31.28 1.03 -19.91
CA ILE A 416 30.11 1.59 -20.57
C ILE A 416 30.63 2.42 -21.74
N ASP A 417 30.13 2.10 -22.94
CA ASP A 417 30.64 2.68 -24.17
C ASP A 417 30.07 4.07 -24.50
N GLY A 418 30.63 4.70 -25.52
CA GLY A 418 30.19 6.02 -25.99
C GLY A 418 28.80 5.99 -26.60
N LYS A 419 28.38 4.85 -27.20
CA LYS A 419 27.05 4.69 -27.77
C LYS A 419 25.98 4.82 -26.71
N ALA A 420 26.14 4.20 -25.54
CA ALA A 420 25.20 4.31 -24.44
C ALA A 420 24.95 5.77 -24.02
N PHE A 421 25.96 6.63 -24.07
CA PHE A 421 25.80 8.05 -23.79
C PHE A 421 25.07 8.79 -24.91
N LEU A 422 25.36 8.47 -26.18
CA LEU A 422 24.60 9.01 -27.32
C LEU A 422 23.12 8.65 -27.25
N ASP A 423 22.79 7.39 -26.95
CA ASP A 423 21.41 6.92 -26.75
C ASP A 423 20.73 7.65 -25.57
N PHE A 424 21.48 7.93 -24.51
CA PHE A 424 20.99 8.72 -23.38
C PHE A 424 20.68 10.16 -23.80
N ILE A 425 21.58 10.83 -24.55
CA ILE A 425 21.38 12.19 -25.06
C ILE A 425 20.11 12.26 -25.91
N ASP A 426 19.91 11.30 -26.81
CA ASP A 426 18.72 11.21 -27.67
C ASP A 426 17.43 11.14 -26.85
N LYS A 427 17.40 10.35 -25.79
CA LYS A 427 16.26 10.28 -24.89
C LYS A 427 16.02 11.59 -24.13
N GLN A 428 17.10 12.27 -23.72
CA GLN A 428 17.02 13.47 -22.88
C GLN A 428 16.59 14.75 -23.63
N GLN A 429 16.73 14.80 -24.94
CA GLN A 429 16.32 16.01 -25.71
C GLN A 429 14.83 16.31 -25.58
N LYS A 430 13.99 15.28 -25.42
CA LYS A 430 12.53 15.42 -25.19
C LYS A 430 12.17 16.02 -23.82
N ALA A 431 13.13 16.07 -22.89
CA ALA A 431 12.93 16.66 -21.56
C ALA A 431 12.98 18.20 -21.57
N GLY A 432 13.27 18.82 -22.71
CA GLY A 432 13.23 20.30 -22.89
C GLY A 432 14.31 21.05 -22.13
N LEU A 433 15.46 20.43 -21.84
CA LEU A 433 16.58 21.08 -21.15
C LEU A 433 17.11 22.24 -22.00
N LYS A 434 17.15 23.47 -21.44
CA LYS A 434 17.64 24.70 -22.12
C LYS A 434 18.95 25.23 -21.53
N VAL A 435 19.74 24.35 -20.92
CA VAL A 435 21.04 24.73 -20.31
C VAL A 435 22.00 25.26 -21.40
N LYS A 436 22.48 26.47 -21.25
CA LYS A 436 23.44 27.11 -22.17
C LYS A 436 24.72 27.51 -21.44
N PRO A 437 25.84 27.54 -22.10
CA PRO A 437 26.13 27.17 -23.50
C PRO A 437 26.01 25.64 -23.72
N LEU A 438 26.12 25.21 -24.99
CA LEU A 438 26.00 23.79 -25.39
C LEU A 438 26.99 22.87 -24.66
N SER A 439 28.23 23.34 -24.41
CA SER A 439 29.19 22.59 -23.59
C SER A 439 28.67 22.31 -22.18
N LYS A 440 28.05 23.29 -21.55
CA LYS A 440 27.44 23.12 -20.21
C LYS A 440 26.26 22.15 -20.25
N LEU A 441 25.50 22.15 -21.34
CA LEU A 441 24.44 21.16 -21.55
C LEU A 441 25.01 19.73 -21.57
N VAL A 442 26.07 19.50 -22.36
CA VAL A 442 26.71 18.17 -22.49
C VAL A 442 27.30 17.72 -21.14
N ASP A 443 27.96 18.64 -20.40
CA ASP A 443 28.43 18.34 -19.03
C ASP A 443 27.28 17.92 -18.11
N THR A 444 26.17 18.65 -18.16
CA THR A 444 24.95 18.34 -17.35
C THR A 444 24.35 16.98 -17.73
N LEU A 445 24.33 16.68 -19.03
CA LEU A 445 23.84 15.39 -19.52
C LEU A 445 24.80 14.25 -19.10
N TYR A 446 26.10 14.48 -19.11
CA TYR A 446 27.09 13.50 -18.66
C TYR A 446 26.95 13.22 -17.15
N ASP A 447 26.77 14.24 -16.34
CA ASP A 447 26.54 14.07 -14.89
C ASP A 447 25.29 13.26 -14.59
N LYS A 448 24.18 13.52 -15.30
CA LYS A 448 22.94 12.71 -15.20
C LYS A 448 23.16 11.28 -15.69
N PHE A 449 23.90 11.10 -16.77
CA PHE A 449 24.24 9.78 -17.28
C PHE A 449 25.08 8.99 -16.28
N LEU A 450 26.10 9.63 -15.68
CA LEU A 450 26.92 9.01 -14.64
C LEU A 450 26.05 8.54 -13.45
N ASP A 451 25.13 9.39 -12.98
CA ASP A 451 24.23 9.04 -11.86
C ASP A 451 23.31 7.85 -12.24
N GLU A 452 22.78 7.83 -13.47
CA GLU A 452 21.98 6.72 -13.96
C GLU A 452 22.79 5.42 -14.04
N GLN A 453 24.01 5.47 -14.56
CA GLN A 453 24.88 4.30 -14.67
C GLN A 453 25.36 3.79 -13.31
N LEU A 454 25.66 4.67 -12.35
CA LEU A 454 25.99 4.28 -10.98
C LEU A 454 24.80 3.62 -10.28
N THR A 455 23.60 4.14 -10.51
CA THR A 455 22.37 3.58 -9.96
C THR A 455 22.07 2.20 -10.57
N ALA A 456 22.28 2.04 -11.89
CA ALA A 456 22.12 0.75 -12.56
C ALA A 456 23.17 -0.28 -12.08
N TYR A 457 24.42 0.15 -11.90
CA TYR A 457 25.48 -0.69 -11.34
C TYR A 457 25.14 -1.14 -9.91
N TYR A 458 24.65 -0.23 -9.08
CA TYR A 458 24.21 -0.53 -7.72
C TYR A 458 23.07 -1.54 -7.71
N ASP A 459 22.06 -1.35 -8.58
CA ASP A 459 20.95 -2.30 -8.71
C ASP A 459 21.44 -3.70 -9.10
N GLU A 460 22.27 -3.80 -10.12
CA GLU A 460 22.83 -5.07 -10.59
C GLU A 460 23.60 -5.82 -9.49
N ASN A 461 24.22 -5.10 -8.56
CA ASN A 461 25.08 -5.65 -7.51
C ASN A 461 24.40 -5.83 -6.14
N LEU A 462 23.09 -5.55 -6.00
CA LEU A 462 22.40 -5.67 -4.72
C LEU A 462 22.55 -7.07 -4.08
N GLU A 463 22.46 -8.14 -4.86
CA GLU A 463 22.61 -9.50 -4.34
C GLU A 463 24.05 -9.82 -3.90
N THR A 464 25.05 -9.17 -4.48
CA THR A 464 26.45 -9.34 -4.13
C THR A 464 26.84 -8.53 -2.91
N GLU A 465 26.26 -7.33 -2.77
CA GLU A 465 26.62 -6.37 -1.74
C GLU A 465 25.81 -6.51 -0.43
N PHE A 466 24.59 -7.07 -0.52
CA PHE A 466 23.69 -7.19 0.62
C PHE A 466 23.23 -8.63 0.80
N SER A 467 23.78 -9.29 1.81
CA SER A 467 23.42 -10.69 2.15
C SER A 467 21.93 -10.87 2.40
N ASP A 468 21.28 -9.90 3.05
CA ASP A 468 19.84 -9.98 3.33
C ASP A 468 19.02 -9.93 2.04
N PHE A 469 19.41 -9.07 1.08
CA PHE A 469 18.78 -9.04 -0.24
C PHE A 469 18.97 -10.36 -0.98
N ALA A 470 20.19 -10.89 -1.00
CA ALA A 470 20.51 -12.16 -1.64
C ALA A 470 19.70 -13.32 -1.04
N ASN A 471 19.64 -13.39 0.29
CA ASN A 471 18.91 -14.42 1.02
C ASN A 471 17.40 -14.40 0.69
N VAL A 472 16.80 -13.22 0.70
CA VAL A 472 15.38 -13.05 0.35
C VAL A 472 15.12 -13.43 -1.11
N MET A 473 16.01 -13.03 -2.02
CA MET A 473 15.90 -13.38 -3.44
C MET A 473 16.07 -14.89 -3.67
N GLU A 474 16.97 -15.56 -2.94
CA GLU A 474 17.15 -17.01 -3.00
C GLU A 474 15.89 -17.74 -2.53
N GLU A 475 15.36 -17.39 -1.36
CA GLU A 475 14.12 -17.96 -0.83
C GLU A 475 12.95 -17.78 -1.79
N TYR A 476 12.86 -16.61 -2.44
CA TYR A 476 11.79 -16.35 -3.39
C TYR A 476 11.92 -17.16 -4.68
N ARG A 477 13.16 -17.28 -5.23
CA ARG A 477 13.46 -18.16 -6.38
C ARG A 477 13.06 -19.60 -6.10
N ASP A 478 13.52 -20.12 -4.96
CA ASP A 478 13.23 -21.49 -4.56
C ASP A 478 11.72 -21.70 -4.32
N GLY A 479 11.05 -20.72 -3.71
CA GLY A 479 9.61 -20.76 -3.47
C GLY A 479 8.78 -20.82 -4.75
N LEU A 480 9.13 -20.02 -5.75
CA LEU A 480 8.46 -20.06 -7.06
C LEU A 480 8.63 -21.40 -7.75
N LEU A 481 9.88 -21.92 -7.76
CA LEU A 481 10.19 -23.21 -8.37
C LEU A 481 9.45 -24.34 -7.67
N LEU A 482 9.42 -24.31 -6.34
CA LEU A 482 8.70 -25.29 -5.55
C LEU A 482 7.22 -25.26 -5.83
N PHE A 483 6.62 -24.06 -5.92
CA PHE A 483 5.19 -23.91 -6.23
C PHE A 483 4.83 -24.53 -7.58
N ASP A 484 5.55 -24.16 -8.65
CA ASP A 484 5.32 -24.69 -9.99
C ASP A 484 5.50 -26.21 -10.07
N LEU A 485 6.50 -26.71 -9.34
CA LEU A 485 6.78 -28.13 -9.28
C LEU A 485 5.69 -28.89 -8.54
N MET A 486 5.26 -28.40 -7.37
CA MET A 486 4.20 -29.01 -6.56
C MET A 486 2.85 -28.98 -7.27
N GLU A 487 2.56 -27.90 -8.02
CA GLU A 487 1.34 -27.83 -8.81
C GLU A 487 1.27 -28.96 -9.83
N LYS A 488 2.35 -29.18 -10.57
CA LYS A 488 2.41 -30.20 -11.64
C LYS A 488 2.49 -31.64 -11.11
N GLU A 489 3.40 -31.89 -10.16
CA GLU A 489 3.74 -33.26 -9.74
C GLU A 489 2.77 -33.79 -8.67
N ILE A 490 2.14 -32.92 -7.89
CA ILE A 490 1.31 -33.32 -6.76
C ILE A 490 -0.15 -32.87 -6.92
N TRP A 491 -0.39 -31.55 -7.01
CA TRP A 491 -1.76 -31.04 -6.88
C TRP A 491 -2.64 -31.35 -8.09
N ASP A 492 -2.11 -31.18 -9.30
CA ASP A 492 -2.85 -31.52 -10.52
C ASP A 492 -2.95 -33.03 -10.69
N ARG A 493 -1.88 -33.75 -10.36
CA ARG A 493 -1.90 -35.20 -10.36
C ARG A 493 -2.95 -35.77 -9.41
N ALA A 494 -3.02 -35.29 -8.17
CA ALA A 494 -4.01 -35.75 -7.19
C ALA A 494 -5.47 -35.51 -7.62
N LYS A 495 -5.72 -34.53 -8.50
CA LYS A 495 -7.05 -34.26 -9.06
C LYS A 495 -7.34 -35.07 -10.31
N THR A 496 -6.35 -35.37 -11.11
CA THR A 496 -6.50 -35.98 -12.44
C THR A 496 -6.24 -37.48 -12.48
N ASP A 497 -5.40 -37.98 -11.58
CA ASP A 497 -5.08 -39.42 -11.47
C ASP A 497 -6.22 -40.19 -10.77
N THR A 498 -7.28 -40.44 -11.55
CA THR A 498 -8.48 -41.15 -11.03
C THR A 498 -8.19 -42.59 -10.63
N LEU A 499 -7.21 -43.28 -11.30
CA LEU A 499 -6.84 -44.64 -11.00
C LEU A 499 -6.02 -44.72 -9.70
N GLY A 500 -5.04 -43.84 -9.53
CA GLY A 500 -4.26 -43.75 -8.31
C GLY A 500 -5.11 -43.35 -7.11
N LEU A 501 -6.00 -42.37 -7.25
CA LEU A 501 -6.93 -41.93 -6.21
C LEU A 501 -7.87 -43.08 -5.80
N LYS A 502 -8.38 -43.88 -6.77
CA LYS A 502 -9.22 -45.04 -6.48
C LYS A 502 -8.45 -46.12 -5.73
N LYS A 503 -7.24 -46.44 -6.14
CA LYS A 503 -6.38 -47.40 -5.47
C LYS A 503 -6.11 -46.98 -4.02
N PHE A 504 -5.73 -45.72 -3.84
CA PHE A 504 -5.49 -45.13 -2.51
C PHE A 504 -6.74 -45.20 -1.63
N TYR A 505 -7.92 -44.87 -2.18
CA TYR A 505 -9.18 -45.01 -1.47
C TYR A 505 -9.44 -46.47 -1.06
N ASP A 506 -9.26 -47.45 -1.96
CA ASP A 506 -9.53 -48.86 -1.67
C ASP A 506 -8.62 -49.39 -0.54
N GLU A 507 -7.38 -48.87 -0.41
CA GLU A 507 -6.45 -49.19 0.67
C GLU A 507 -6.79 -48.53 2.00
N HIS A 508 -7.43 -47.28 1.96
CA HIS A 508 -7.69 -46.45 3.14
C HIS A 508 -9.18 -46.25 3.45
N LYS A 509 -10.10 -46.92 2.75
CA LYS A 509 -11.55 -46.68 2.86
C LYS A 509 -12.10 -46.87 4.27
N MET A 510 -11.44 -47.66 5.12
CA MET A 510 -11.84 -47.87 6.51
C MET A 510 -11.56 -46.64 7.39
N GLU A 511 -10.80 -45.68 6.92
CA GLU A 511 -10.56 -44.38 7.59
C GLU A 511 -11.64 -43.34 7.23
N HIS A 512 -12.45 -43.64 6.22
CA HIS A 512 -13.54 -42.85 5.72
C HIS A 512 -14.90 -43.46 6.03
N MET A 513 -15.25 -43.50 7.30
CA MET A 513 -16.49 -44.11 7.76
C MET A 513 -17.55 -42.99 8.05
N TRP A 514 -18.77 -43.27 7.63
CA TRP A 514 -19.93 -42.64 8.21
C TRP A 514 -20.20 -43.24 9.59
N LYS A 515 -20.46 -42.41 10.59
CA LYS A 515 -21.24 -42.85 11.77
C LYS A 515 -22.65 -43.17 11.35
N LYS A 516 -23.46 -43.74 12.23
CA LYS A 516 -24.88 -43.91 12.02
C LYS A 516 -25.51 -42.51 11.69
N ARG A 517 -26.36 -42.46 10.65
CA ARG A 517 -26.99 -41.22 10.17
C ARG A 517 -28.48 -41.34 10.26
N VAL A 518 -29.14 -40.20 10.42
CA VAL A 518 -30.58 -40.11 10.41
C VAL A 518 -31.02 -39.00 9.47
N GLU A 519 -32.01 -39.32 8.64
CA GLU A 519 -32.76 -38.32 7.90
C GLU A 519 -33.90 -37.89 8.81
N VAL A 520 -33.91 -36.64 9.23
CA VAL A 520 -34.82 -36.18 10.29
C VAL A 520 -35.27 -34.75 10.03
N THR A 521 -36.51 -34.50 10.39
CA THR A 521 -37.05 -33.17 10.58
C THR A 521 -37.21 -32.89 12.07
N ILE A 522 -36.59 -31.81 12.53
CA ILE A 522 -36.59 -31.36 13.93
C ILE A 522 -37.44 -30.08 14.00
N ALA A 523 -38.36 -30.02 14.91
CA ALA A 523 -39.04 -28.77 15.28
C ALA A 523 -38.72 -28.41 16.73
N SER A 524 -38.44 -27.13 16.98
CA SER A 524 -38.11 -26.61 18.31
C SER A 524 -38.89 -25.35 18.65
N SER A 525 -39.19 -25.17 19.94
CA SER A 525 -39.82 -23.96 20.49
C SER A 525 -39.59 -23.89 22.00
N THR A 526 -39.60 -22.67 22.55
CA THR A 526 -39.68 -22.47 24.00
C THR A 526 -41.07 -22.71 24.57
N LYS A 527 -42.13 -22.86 23.71
CA LYS A 527 -43.53 -23.06 24.08
C LYS A 527 -43.97 -24.50 23.80
N GLN A 528 -44.31 -25.24 24.84
CA GLN A 528 -44.71 -26.65 24.73
C GLN A 528 -45.96 -26.86 23.88
N ASP A 529 -46.95 -25.98 23.97
CA ASP A 529 -48.20 -26.05 23.20
C ASP A 529 -47.92 -25.91 21.68
N MET A 530 -46.97 -25.07 21.30
CA MET A 530 -46.57 -24.89 19.89
C MET A 530 -45.88 -26.13 19.35
N ILE A 531 -45.03 -26.80 20.15
CA ILE A 531 -44.41 -28.06 19.72
C ILE A 531 -45.40 -29.20 19.63
N LYS A 532 -46.44 -29.26 20.50
CA LYS A 532 -47.54 -30.23 20.34
C LYS A 532 -48.29 -30.01 19.02
N LYS A 533 -48.53 -28.77 18.61
CA LYS A 533 -49.09 -28.45 17.30
C LYS A 533 -48.19 -28.88 16.17
N ALA A 534 -46.88 -28.58 16.26
CA ALA A 534 -45.88 -29.03 15.29
C ALA A 534 -45.81 -30.56 15.18
N GLN A 535 -45.93 -31.29 16.31
CA GLN A 535 -46.03 -32.75 16.33
C GLN A 535 -47.23 -33.26 15.53
N ALA A 536 -48.41 -32.64 15.70
CA ALA A 536 -49.60 -33.01 14.95
C ALA A 536 -49.44 -32.80 13.43
N PHE A 537 -48.75 -31.76 13.02
CA PHE A 537 -48.44 -31.51 11.61
C PHE A 537 -47.40 -32.49 11.06
N LEU A 538 -46.32 -32.80 11.82
CA LEU A 538 -45.35 -33.82 11.44
C LEU A 538 -45.97 -35.22 11.30
N LYS A 539 -46.94 -35.58 12.16
CA LYS A 539 -47.71 -36.83 12.04
C LYS A 539 -48.56 -36.89 10.76
N LYS A 540 -48.97 -35.73 10.23
CA LYS A 540 -49.68 -35.59 8.95
C LYS A 540 -48.73 -35.46 7.76
N ASN A 541 -47.42 -35.63 7.94
CA ASN A 541 -46.38 -35.49 6.91
C ASN A 541 -46.33 -34.08 6.28
N GLU A 542 -46.72 -33.03 7.00
CA GLU A 542 -46.58 -31.67 6.47
C GLU A 542 -45.10 -31.26 6.36
N LYS A 543 -44.80 -30.49 5.31
CA LYS A 543 -43.43 -30.00 5.04
C LYS A 543 -43.00 -29.00 6.11
N PRO A 544 -41.70 -28.93 6.45
CA PRO A 544 -41.19 -28.03 7.47
C PRO A 544 -41.56 -26.56 7.28
N GLN A 545 -41.58 -26.08 6.02
CA GLN A 545 -41.96 -24.71 5.71
C GLN A 545 -43.46 -24.47 6.01
N ALA A 546 -44.32 -25.38 5.62
CA ALA A 546 -45.75 -25.26 5.89
C ALA A 546 -46.06 -25.24 7.40
N ILE A 547 -45.28 -25.97 8.21
CA ILE A 547 -45.39 -25.93 9.69
C ILE A 547 -45.02 -24.54 10.22
N LYS A 548 -43.94 -23.94 9.70
CA LYS A 548 -43.55 -22.57 10.06
C LYS A 548 -44.60 -21.56 9.67
N ASP A 549 -45.14 -21.64 8.46
CA ASP A 549 -46.14 -20.70 7.94
C ASP A 549 -47.44 -20.74 8.76
N LYS A 550 -47.81 -21.91 9.30
CA LYS A 550 -49.03 -22.09 10.12
C LYS A 550 -48.82 -21.69 11.58
N LEU A 551 -47.62 -21.78 12.11
CA LEU A 551 -47.36 -21.56 13.54
C LEU A 551 -46.65 -20.22 13.84
N ASN A 552 -45.98 -19.65 12.86
CA ASN A 552 -45.27 -18.35 12.94
C ASN A 552 -46.15 -17.27 12.29
N VAL A 553 -47.19 -16.85 13.01
CA VAL A 553 -48.16 -15.84 12.54
C VAL A 553 -47.89 -14.50 13.23
N GLU A 554 -48.40 -13.42 12.67
CA GLU A 554 -48.32 -12.06 13.23
C GLU A 554 -46.89 -11.60 13.56
N ASN A 555 -45.91 -11.98 12.70
CA ASN A 555 -44.46 -11.69 12.87
C ASN A 555 -43.82 -12.30 14.13
N VAL A 556 -44.49 -13.28 14.77
CA VAL A 556 -43.95 -13.99 15.93
C VAL A 556 -43.39 -15.35 15.51
N ILE A 557 -42.10 -15.59 15.76
CA ILE A 557 -41.48 -16.88 15.51
C ILE A 557 -41.71 -17.80 16.71
N ASN A 558 -42.74 -18.67 16.60
CA ASN A 558 -43.08 -19.61 17.63
C ASN A 558 -42.37 -20.96 17.49
N VAL A 559 -42.06 -21.37 16.25
CA VAL A 559 -41.45 -22.67 15.96
C VAL A 559 -40.35 -22.53 14.93
N MET A 560 -39.21 -23.11 15.21
CA MET A 560 -38.12 -23.31 14.25
C MET A 560 -38.14 -24.76 13.76
N THR A 561 -37.83 -24.99 12.49
CA THR A 561 -37.67 -26.32 11.92
C THR A 561 -36.31 -26.44 11.22
N ASN A 562 -35.67 -27.60 11.40
CA ASN A 562 -34.46 -27.98 10.68
C ASN A 562 -34.63 -29.38 10.10
N SER A 563 -34.21 -29.63 8.87
CA SER A 563 -34.37 -30.93 8.21
C SER A 563 -33.10 -31.27 7.43
N GLY A 564 -32.74 -32.52 7.47
CA GLY A 564 -31.55 -33.00 6.74
C GLY A 564 -31.11 -34.37 7.20
N VAL A 565 -29.99 -34.79 6.64
CA VAL A 565 -29.27 -36.00 7.07
C VAL A 565 -28.16 -35.61 8.02
N PHE A 566 -28.18 -36.14 9.22
CA PHE A 566 -27.24 -35.84 10.30
C PHE A 566 -26.56 -37.11 10.78
N GLU A 567 -25.30 -37.01 11.14
CA GLU A 567 -24.58 -38.07 11.85
C GLU A 567 -25.02 -38.11 13.32
N GLU A 568 -25.03 -39.29 13.90
CA GLU A 568 -25.28 -39.52 15.33
C GLU A 568 -24.26 -38.73 16.18
N GLY A 569 -24.81 -37.92 17.09
CA GLY A 569 -24.01 -37.06 17.97
C GLY A 569 -23.52 -35.75 17.33
N SER A 570 -24.00 -35.36 16.14
CA SER A 570 -23.69 -34.04 15.58
C SER A 570 -24.43 -32.93 16.35
N ASP A 571 -23.85 -31.73 16.40
CA ASP A 571 -24.40 -30.53 17.08
C ASP A 571 -25.74 -30.07 16.50
N GLY A 572 -26.11 -30.53 15.31
CA GLY A 572 -27.38 -30.26 14.67
C GLY A 572 -28.54 -31.10 15.21
N LEU A 573 -28.26 -32.08 16.06
CA LEU A 573 -29.24 -32.97 16.67
C LEU A 573 -29.40 -32.67 18.17
N PRO A 574 -30.65 -32.71 18.73
CA PRO A 574 -30.83 -32.72 20.17
C PRO A 574 -30.15 -33.94 20.81
N LYS A 575 -29.41 -33.74 21.91
CA LYS A 575 -28.58 -34.78 22.55
C LYS A 575 -29.40 -35.95 23.07
N THR A 576 -30.67 -35.69 23.49
CA THR A 576 -31.60 -36.68 24.06
C THR A 576 -32.49 -37.34 23.00
N MET A 577 -32.28 -37.02 21.72
CA MET A 577 -33.06 -37.54 20.61
C MET A 577 -32.92 -39.05 20.46
N LYS A 578 -34.04 -39.76 20.23
CA LYS A 578 -34.07 -41.16 19.87
C LYS A 578 -34.06 -41.32 18.34
N TYR A 579 -33.27 -42.25 17.85
CA TYR A 579 -33.10 -42.52 16.40
C TYR A 579 -34.09 -43.59 15.88
N ASN A 580 -35.35 -43.60 16.35
CA ASN A 580 -36.33 -44.54 15.87
C ASN A 580 -37.18 -43.90 14.76
N PRO A 581 -37.47 -44.62 13.66
CA PRO A 581 -38.34 -44.09 12.60
C PRO A 581 -39.69 -43.66 13.12
N GLY A 582 -40.19 -42.54 12.60
CA GLY A 582 -41.50 -41.97 12.99
C GLY A 582 -41.35 -40.64 13.74
N VAL A 583 -42.51 -40.17 14.24
CA VAL A 583 -42.58 -38.90 14.98
C VAL A 583 -42.41 -39.18 16.48
N SER A 584 -41.46 -38.51 17.10
CA SER A 584 -41.19 -38.65 18.54
C SER A 584 -42.33 -38.09 19.42
N ASP A 585 -42.34 -38.47 20.68
CA ASP A 585 -42.99 -37.65 21.70
C ASP A 585 -42.29 -36.30 21.86
N VAL A 586 -42.98 -35.31 22.41
CA VAL A 586 -42.39 -34.04 22.77
C VAL A 586 -41.42 -34.25 23.94
N PHE A 587 -40.21 -33.80 23.79
CA PHE A 587 -39.20 -33.85 24.85
C PHE A 587 -38.58 -32.47 25.07
N LYS A 588 -37.96 -32.25 26.22
CA LYS A 588 -37.33 -30.99 26.59
C LYS A 588 -35.81 -31.16 26.74
N GLU A 589 -35.07 -30.21 26.17
CA GLU A 589 -33.63 -30.11 26.36
C GLU A 589 -33.26 -28.64 26.54
N GLY A 590 -32.68 -28.31 27.69
CA GLY A 590 -32.46 -26.92 28.08
C GLY A 590 -33.79 -26.14 28.20
N GLU A 591 -33.86 -24.99 27.55
CA GLU A 591 -35.05 -24.14 27.51
C GLU A 591 -36.02 -24.50 26.39
N TYR A 592 -35.65 -25.40 25.48
CA TYR A 592 -36.44 -25.73 24.31
C TYR A 592 -37.16 -27.05 24.45
N TYR A 593 -38.40 -27.08 23.91
CA TYR A 593 -39.13 -28.30 23.61
C TYR A 593 -38.88 -28.69 22.17
N PHE A 594 -38.70 -29.98 21.94
CA PHE A 594 -38.42 -30.57 20.64
C PHE A 594 -39.45 -31.65 20.30
N VAL A 595 -39.65 -31.80 19.01
CA VAL A 595 -40.25 -32.99 18.39
C VAL A 595 -39.45 -33.31 17.14
N THR A 596 -39.18 -34.56 16.90
CA THR A 596 -38.45 -35.02 15.74
C THR A 596 -39.25 -36.01 14.93
N LYS A 597 -39.15 -35.94 13.61
CA LYS A 597 -39.66 -36.96 12.71
C LYS A 597 -38.44 -37.58 12.01
N VAL A 598 -38.16 -38.82 12.35
CA VAL A 598 -37.12 -39.61 11.70
C VAL A 598 -37.70 -40.30 10.49
N ASP A 599 -37.31 -39.93 9.30
CA ASP A 599 -37.77 -40.51 8.05
C ASP A 599 -36.99 -41.77 7.70
N LYS A 600 -35.66 -41.76 7.95
CA LYS A 600 -34.78 -42.88 7.64
C LYS A 600 -33.61 -42.95 8.62
N VAL A 601 -33.23 -44.16 8.98
CA VAL A 601 -32.02 -44.47 9.75
C VAL A 601 -31.08 -45.20 8.82
N MET A 602 -29.85 -44.68 8.69
CA MET A 602 -28.81 -45.28 7.88
C MET A 602 -27.68 -45.79 8.80
N PRO A 603 -27.29 -47.06 8.70
CA PRO A 603 -26.23 -47.59 9.54
C PRO A 603 -24.88 -46.94 9.25
N ALA A 604 -23.94 -47.12 10.17
CA ALA A 604 -22.55 -46.79 9.90
C ALA A 604 -22.07 -47.58 8.68
N GLY A 605 -21.22 -46.97 7.88
CA GLY A 605 -20.73 -47.59 6.65
C GLY A 605 -19.59 -46.78 6.01
N VAL A 606 -18.93 -47.35 5.03
CA VAL A 606 -17.87 -46.71 4.29
C VAL A 606 -18.44 -45.57 3.42
N LYS A 607 -17.84 -44.40 3.48
CA LYS A 607 -18.14 -43.28 2.57
C LYS A 607 -17.70 -43.63 1.17
N THR A 608 -18.51 -43.35 0.17
CA THR A 608 -18.07 -43.43 -1.22
C THR A 608 -16.98 -42.39 -1.51
N ILE A 609 -16.24 -42.57 -2.60
CA ILE A 609 -15.22 -41.61 -3.04
C ILE A 609 -15.83 -40.21 -3.15
N GLU A 610 -17.02 -40.10 -3.74
CA GLU A 610 -17.70 -38.79 -3.91
C GLU A 610 -18.05 -38.14 -2.55
N GLU A 611 -18.46 -38.96 -1.56
CA GLU A 611 -18.83 -38.46 -0.22
C GLU A 611 -17.61 -38.00 0.62
N CYS A 612 -16.40 -38.51 0.35
CA CYS A 612 -15.17 -38.10 1.04
C CYS A 612 -14.14 -37.40 0.15
N LYS A 613 -14.50 -37.06 -1.09
CA LYS A 613 -13.59 -36.59 -2.16
C LYS A 613 -12.62 -35.50 -1.73
N GLY A 614 -13.10 -34.47 -1.04
CA GLY A 614 -12.25 -33.34 -0.62
C GLY A 614 -11.17 -33.78 0.37
N LYS A 615 -11.51 -34.57 1.38
CA LYS A 615 -10.60 -35.13 2.37
C LYS A 615 -9.63 -36.12 1.72
N LEU A 616 -10.18 -37.01 0.90
CA LEU A 616 -9.42 -38.04 0.20
C LEU A 616 -8.35 -37.45 -0.75
N ILE A 617 -8.69 -36.40 -1.51
CA ILE A 617 -7.70 -35.71 -2.36
C ILE A 617 -6.56 -35.13 -1.53
N ASN A 618 -6.86 -34.52 -0.38
CA ASN A 618 -5.82 -33.95 0.49
C ASN A 618 -4.90 -35.04 1.05
N GLU A 619 -5.45 -36.16 1.47
CA GLU A 619 -4.67 -37.32 1.97
C GLU A 619 -3.84 -37.95 0.85
N TYR A 620 -4.42 -38.06 -0.34
CA TYR A 620 -3.70 -38.57 -1.51
C TYR A 620 -2.57 -37.63 -1.94
N GLN A 621 -2.75 -36.29 -1.83
CA GLN A 621 -1.66 -35.33 -2.03
C GLN A 621 -0.49 -35.58 -1.07
N GLN A 622 -0.79 -35.78 0.23
CA GLN A 622 0.24 -36.09 1.23
C GLN A 622 0.96 -37.39 0.92
N TYR A 623 0.22 -38.42 0.54
CA TYR A 623 0.78 -39.69 0.12
C TYR A 623 1.71 -39.58 -1.10
N LEU A 624 1.24 -38.85 -2.13
CA LEU A 624 2.05 -38.58 -3.33
C LEU A 624 3.33 -37.83 -2.97
N GLU A 625 3.24 -36.82 -2.10
CA GLU A 625 4.40 -36.03 -1.70
C GLU A 625 5.43 -36.82 -0.94
N GLN A 626 5.01 -37.64 0.03
CA GLN A 626 5.91 -38.52 0.80
C GLN A 626 6.58 -39.58 -0.09
N SER A 627 5.80 -40.25 -0.94
CA SER A 627 6.30 -41.21 -1.90
C SER A 627 7.32 -40.56 -2.85
N TRP A 628 7.02 -39.38 -3.34
CA TRP A 628 7.89 -38.69 -4.27
C TRP A 628 9.21 -38.22 -3.64
N VAL A 629 9.18 -37.69 -2.41
CA VAL A 629 10.43 -37.34 -1.69
C VAL A 629 11.32 -38.60 -1.52
N SER A 630 10.72 -39.75 -1.25
CA SER A 630 11.45 -41.03 -1.21
C SER A 630 12.10 -41.37 -2.56
N ASP A 631 11.41 -41.12 -3.66
CA ASP A 631 11.94 -41.37 -5.00
C ASP A 631 13.02 -40.33 -5.38
N LEU A 632 12.87 -39.08 -5.00
CA LEU A 632 13.91 -38.04 -5.17
C LEU A 632 15.19 -38.42 -4.39
N LYS A 633 15.07 -38.97 -3.19
CA LYS A 633 16.24 -39.51 -2.43
C LYS A 633 16.97 -40.64 -3.15
N LYS A 634 16.32 -41.37 -4.07
CA LYS A 634 16.96 -42.37 -4.94
C LYS A 634 17.55 -41.75 -6.20
N GLU A 635 16.94 -40.66 -6.70
CA GLU A 635 17.39 -39.98 -7.92
C GLU A 635 18.64 -39.12 -7.70
N PHE A 636 18.80 -38.53 -6.50
CA PHE A 636 19.91 -37.64 -6.15
C PHE A 636 20.83 -38.27 -5.08
N THR A 637 22.13 -38.01 -5.17
CA THR A 637 23.10 -38.41 -4.18
C THR A 637 23.18 -37.38 -3.05
N ILE A 638 22.84 -37.80 -1.82
CA ILE A 638 22.85 -36.90 -0.65
C ILE A 638 24.01 -37.30 0.26
N LYS A 639 24.85 -36.33 0.67
CA LYS A 639 25.91 -36.51 1.65
C LYS A 639 25.81 -35.50 2.75
N VAL A 640 25.41 -35.91 3.95
CA VAL A 640 25.29 -35.02 5.12
C VAL A 640 26.62 -34.98 5.87
N ASN A 641 27.06 -33.77 6.22
CA ASN A 641 28.21 -33.53 7.09
C ASN A 641 27.73 -33.58 8.56
N GLN A 642 27.82 -34.76 9.18
CA GLN A 642 27.32 -34.94 10.53
C GLN A 642 28.01 -34.06 11.57
N GLU A 643 29.31 -33.78 11.41
CA GLU A 643 30.05 -32.91 12.33
C GLU A 643 29.58 -31.47 12.25
N ALA A 644 29.32 -30.98 11.04
CA ALA A 644 28.74 -29.64 10.84
C ALA A 644 27.35 -29.55 11.44
N PHE A 645 26.53 -30.57 11.25
CA PHE A 645 25.18 -30.61 11.82
C PHE A 645 25.19 -30.65 13.36
N ASP A 646 26.10 -31.40 13.96
CA ASP A 646 26.24 -31.47 15.44
C ASP A 646 26.71 -30.10 16.02
N ARG A 647 27.54 -29.37 15.29
CA ARG A 647 27.89 -27.98 15.65
C ARG A 647 26.66 -27.05 15.59
N VAL A 648 25.88 -27.14 14.52
CA VAL A 648 24.63 -26.34 14.37
C VAL A 648 23.65 -26.69 15.48
N LYS A 649 23.43 -27.95 15.82
CA LYS A 649 22.57 -28.36 16.95
C LYS A 649 22.98 -27.70 18.27
N LYS A 650 24.29 -27.67 18.56
CA LYS A 650 24.79 -27.00 19.76
C LYS A 650 24.54 -25.49 19.77
N LEU A 651 24.65 -24.84 18.60
CA LEU A 651 24.42 -23.38 18.47
C LEU A 651 22.94 -23.00 18.53
N LEU A 652 22.04 -23.88 18.06
CA LEU A 652 20.60 -23.56 18.02
C LEU A 652 19.87 -23.99 19.31
N ASN A 653 20.47 -24.89 20.13
CA ASN A 653 19.93 -25.29 21.44
C ASN A 653 20.45 -24.42 22.62
N GLN A 654 21.26 -23.40 22.34
CA GLN A 654 21.70 -22.40 23.31
C GLN A 654 20.73 -21.20 23.30
#